data_64cb76c65939f01de50c3ce61522031e
#
_entry.id   64cb76c65939f01de50c3ce61522031e
#
_cell.length_a   1.000
_cell.length_b   1.000
_cell.length_c   1.000
_cell.angle_alpha   90.00
_cell.angle_beta   90.00
_cell.angle_gamma   90.00
#
_symmetry.space_group_name_H-M   'P 1'
#
loop_
_entity.id
_entity.type
_entity.pdbx_description
1 polymer ?
#
loop_
_entity_poly.entity_id
_entity_poly.type
_entity_poly.pdbx_seq_one_letter_code
_entity_poly.pdbx_strand_id
1 'polypeptide(L)'
;MYSPVNLYKERFFMKWTGLNELREKFLEFFESKGCLRLPSFSLVPKDDNSLLLINSGMAHMKKYFTGEVTPPRKRVTTCQKCIRTPDIERVGITARHGTFFEMLGNFSFGDYFKHEATAWAWEFFTKVLEMPPEKLYVSIYEDDDEAFDIWTKEVGVDPSHMVRLGKEDNFWEHGSGPCGPCSEIYFDRGDEKGCGRPDCHVGCECDRFVEVWNLVFTQFESDGKGNYTPLEHPNIDTGMGLERLACVMQGVDNLFLVDTIQNIMKHISQITGVEYGKNEKSDVSLRVITDHIRSTTFMIGDGVLPSNEGKGYVLRRLLRRAARHGRLLGYNEPFLYKVCDTVIKENLTAYPELKEKQEFITKVIKVEEESFAKTIDQGFKMLNGIMDSEDVKVLSGEDAFKLNDTYGFPIDLTKEILSEKGIKVDVDRFRELMKEQKKRSRDARKNAGADAWISDTTDLSDVANTEFVGYTELKSTSKVLAIVKDGVRVDSIGEGENAIIVLDKTPFYGEGGGQVGDTGVMESGSFSADVDNTTKNPSGTIYLHACTVKSGSINVGAEVSTAVDEERRADITRNHTAAHLLQSALREVLGNHVQQAGQLVSDDYFRFDFTHFEALTAKELIEVQNLVNKKILEAIPVTTQEMPIEEAKKLGAMALFGEKYGDVVRVVSAGDFSVEFCGGTHVKNTANLGLFRIRQEGSVAAGVRRIEALTGMGFLKYINGMSAVIMDVCSLLKIANPKAVVEGVQKAEQLIKEQQREINELNSKLAVAQIGQLFAGTTEENGVRVVTGRIDKANADILRTMCEKARDFAPKCVCVLATENDGKVTFAAACGKEALALGANAGKIIKAVAQKAGGNGGGKPDMAMAGAKQPEKISEALDSVKETVYAMLK
;
A
#
# COMPACT_ATOMS: atom_id res chain seq x y z
N MET A 1 -51.98 -56.78 4.23
CA MET A 1 -51.80 -56.10 5.50
C MET A 1 -50.31 -56.24 5.89
N TYR A 2 -49.46 -55.31 5.49
CA TYR A 2 -48.17 -55.21 6.03
C TYR A 2 -48.04 -53.78 6.61
N SER A 3 -47.89 -53.74 7.93
CA SER A 3 -47.67 -52.51 8.71
C SER A 3 -46.24 -52.01 8.45
N PRO A 4 -46.00 -50.72 8.15
CA PRO A 4 -44.65 -50.20 8.12
C PRO A 4 -44.19 -49.95 9.56
N VAL A 5 -43.18 -50.70 9.98
CA VAL A 5 -42.40 -50.39 11.19
C VAL A 5 -41.74 -49.03 11.02
N ASN A 6 -42.28 -48.05 11.73
CA ASN A 6 -41.66 -46.74 11.90
C ASN A 6 -40.36 -46.88 12.73
N LEU A 7 -39.21 -46.92 12.06
CA LEU A 7 -37.93 -46.69 12.68
C LEU A 7 -37.73 -45.16 12.82
N TYR A 8 -38.30 -44.60 13.87
CA TYR A 8 -37.84 -43.33 14.40
C TYR A 8 -36.43 -43.57 14.97
N LYS A 9 -35.37 -43.34 14.16
CA LYS A 9 -34.06 -43.06 14.70
C LYS A 9 -34.22 -41.78 15.54
N GLU A 10 -34.06 -41.89 16.85
CA GLU A 10 -33.93 -40.76 17.75
C GLU A 10 -32.72 -39.92 17.21
N ARG A 11 -33.04 -38.87 16.48
CA ARG A 11 -32.04 -37.81 16.24
C ARG A 11 -31.85 -37.10 17.56
N PHE A 12 -30.77 -37.36 18.26
CA PHE A 12 -30.31 -36.52 19.36
C PHE A 12 -30.10 -35.11 18.78
N PHE A 13 -31.04 -34.21 19.04
CA PHE A 13 -30.94 -32.80 18.68
C PHE A 13 -30.16 -32.12 19.77
N MET A 14 -28.87 -31.82 19.52
CA MET A 14 -28.16 -30.85 20.32
C MET A 14 -28.95 -29.54 20.32
N LYS A 15 -28.92 -28.83 21.44
CA LYS A 15 -29.54 -27.51 21.55
C LYS A 15 -28.85 -26.55 20.62
N TRP A 16 -29.56 -26.09 19.57
CA TRP A 16 -28.99 -25.06 18.67
C TRP A 16 -28.57 -23.84 19.46
N THR A 17 -27.34 -23.37 19.27
CA THR A 17 -26.77 -22.23 19.97
C THR A 17 -26.07 -21.33 18.97
N GLY A 18 -26.35 -19.99 19.01
CA GLY A 18 -25.78 -19.02 18.13
C GLY A 18 -24.31 -18.75 18.45
N LEU A 19 -23.52 -18.33 17.45
CA LEU A 19 -22.09 -18.10 17.60
C LEU A 19 -21.77 -17.11 18.72
N ASN A 20 -22.50 -16.00 18.81
CA ASN A 20 -22.28 -14.99 19.86
C ASN A 20 -22.63 -15.52 21.25
N GLU A 21 -23.66 -16.36 21.37
CA GLU A 21 -24.05 -17.04 22.63
C GLU A 21 -22.97 -18.05 23.05
N LEU A 22 -22.39 -18.80 22.12
CA LEU A 22 -21.30 -19.74 22.42
C LEU A 22 -20.08 -19.02 22.99
N ARG A 23 -19.73 -17.89 22.40
CA ARG A 23 -18.62 -17.05 22.90
C ARG A 23 -18.86 -16.64 24.35
N GLU A 24 -20.03 -16.12 24.66
CA GLU A 24 -20.35 -15.69 26.04
C GLU A 24 -20.39 -16.85 27.01
N LYS A 25 -21.04 -17.96 26.67
CA LYS A 25 -21.07 -19.17 27.51
C LYS A 25 -19.67 -19.68 27.89
N PHE A 26 -18.72 -19.64 26.94
CA PHE A 26 -17.33 -20.02 27.22
C PHE A 26 -16.67 -19.06 28.18
N LEU A 27 -16.77 -17.77 27.93
CA LEU A 27 -16.12 -16.75 28.76
C LEU A 27 -16.71 -16.73 30.16
N GLU A 28 -18.03 -16.76 30.32
CA GLU A 28 -18.74 -16.82 31.61
C GLU A 28 -18.38 -18.10 32.37
N PHE A 29 -18.29 -19.24 31.68
CA PHE A 29 -17.90 -20.50 32.33
C PHE A 29 -16.51 -20.38 32.93
N PHE A 30 -15.52 -19.88 32.22
CA PHE A 30 -14.16 -19.74 32.78
C PHE A 30 -14.04 -18.61 33.80
N GLU A 31 -14.85 -17.54 33.70
CA GLU A 31 -14.97 -16.57 34.80
C GLU A 31 -15.47 -17.25 36.09
N SER A 32 -16.44 -18.18 36.00
CA SER A 32 -16.92 -18.97 37.12
C SER A 32 -15.84 -19.89 37.74
N LYS A 33 -14.80 -20.25 36.95
CA LYS A 33 -13.62 -21.00 37.42
C LYS A 33 -12.52 -20.06 37.94
N GLY A 34 -12.79 -18.74 38.05
CA GLY A 34 -11.89 -17.74 38.60
C GLY A 34 -10.89 -17.17 37.58
N CYS A 35 -11.02 -17.45 36.31
CA CYS A 35 -10.21 -16.82 35.23
C CYS A 35 -10.56 -15.34 35.10
N LEU A 36 -9.56 -14.52 34.83
CA LEU A 36 -9.76 -13.13 34.43
C LEU A 36 -10.11 -13.09 32.94
N ARG A 37 -11.27 -12.57 32.61
CA ARG A 37 -11.66 -12.33 31.22
C ARG A 37 -10.82 -11.16 30.67
N LEU A 38 -10.04 -11.43 29.61
CA LEU A 38 -9.31 -10.43 28.87
C LEU A 38 -10.03 -10.11 27.54
N PRO A 39 -10.02 -8.84 27.11
CA PRO A 39 -10.51 -8.50 25.77
C PRO A 39 -9.61 -9.14 24.72
N SER A 40 -10.14 -9.30 23.51
CA SER A 40 -9.33 -9.71 22.36
C SER A 40 -8.24 -8.67 22.09
N PHE A 41 -7.02 -9.13 21.93
CA PHE A 41 -5.91 -8.28 21.51
C PHE A 41 -6.02 -7.93 20.02
N SER A 42 -5.25 -6.92 19.61
CA SER A 42 -5.15 -6.55 18.19
C SER A 42 -4.57 -7.69 17.34
N LEU A 43 -5.01 -7.82 16.09
CA LEU A 43 -4.41 -8.71 15.08
C LEU A 43 -2.97 -8.33 14.75
N VAL A 44 -2.56 -7.10 15.05
CA VAL A 44 -1.20 -6.61 14.85
C VAL A 44 -0.35 -6.94 16.09
N PRO A 45 0.65 -7.84 15.96
CA PRO A 45 1.51 -8.17 17.09
C PRO A 45 2.25 -6.93 17.59
N LYS A 46 2.34 -6.81 18.93
CA LYS A 46 3.18 -5.81 19.61
C LYS A 46 4.46 -6.50 20.07
N ASP A 47 5.61 -5.93 19.75
CA ASP A 47 6.93 -6.38 20.22
C ASP A 47 7.32 -7.82 19.82
N ASP A 48 6.67 -8.40 18.81
CA ASP A 48 7.03 -9.70 18.23
C ASP A 48 7.16 -9.60 16.71
N ASN A 49 8.39 -9.54 16.22
CA ASN A 49 8.71 -9.47 14.80
C ASN A 49 8.68 -10.85 14.10
N SER A 50 8.49 -11.94 14.86
CA SER A 50 8.39 -13.30 14.30
C SER A 50 7.03 -13.56 13.64
N LEU A 51 5.99 -12.82 14.04
CA LEU A 51 4.63 -12.93 13.54
C LEU A 51 4.24 -11.73 12.70
N LEU A 52 3.69 -11.98 11.54
CA LEU A 52 3.12 -10.92 10.68
C LEU A 52 1.76 -10.45 11.20
N LEU A 53 0.91 -11.40 11.58
CA LEU A 53 -0.41 -11.22 12.16
C LEU A 53 -0.63 -12.27 13.24
N ILE A 54 -1.46 -11.98 14.22
CA ILE A 54 -1.79 -12.92 15.30
C ILE A 54 -2.59 -14.09 14.72
N ASN A 55 -2.11 -15.30 14.99
CA ASN A 55 -2.63 -16.56 14.44
C ASN A 55 -3.04 -17.58 15.51
N SER A 56 -2.88 -17.25 16.80
CA SER A 56 -3.24 -18.11 17.94
C SER A 56 -3.60 -17.30 19.19
N GLY A 57 -4.30 -17.94 20.12
CA GLY A 57 -4.75 -17.31 21.35
C GLY A 57 -3.60 -16.89 22.28
N MET A 58 -2.52 -17.68 22.34
CA MET A 58 -1.39 -17.45 23.23
C MET A 58 -0.37 -16.43 22.72
N ALA A 59 -0.43 -16.04 21.44
CA ALA A 59 0.63 -15.24 20.81
C ALA A 59 0.95 -13.93 21.56
N HIS A 60 -0.04 -13.26 22.13
CA HIS A 60 0.15 -12.04 22.93
C HIS A 60 0.61 -12.29 24.35
N MET A 61 0.50 -13.51 24.83
CA MET A 61 0.76 -13.90 26.22
C MET A 61 2.08 -14.65 26.39
N LYS A 62 2.88 -14.77 25.32
CA LYS A 62 4.15 -15.51 25.29
C LYS A 62 5.08 -15.15 26.47
N LYS A 63 5.18 -13.86 26.79
CA LYS A 63 5.99 -13.36 27.91
C LYS A 63 5.46 -13.77 29.32
N TYR A 64 4.19 -14.14 29.43
CA TYR A 64 3.63 -14.69 30.67
C TYR A 64 4.02 -16.16 30.84
N PHE A 65 4.07 -16.92 29.73
CA PHE A 65 4.50 -18.32 29.74
C PHE A 65 6.00 -18.47 30.06
N THR A 66 6.84 -17.55 29.58
CA THR A 66 8.28 -17.52 29.87
C THR A 66 8.64 -16.89 31.24
N GLY A 67 7.67 -16.29 31.94
CA GLY A 67 7.91 -15.56 33.16
C GLY A 67 8.61 -14.21 33.03
N GLU A 68 8.86 -13.72 31.77
CA GLU A 68 9.48 -12.41 31.54
C GLU A 68 8.61 -11.26 32.06
N VAL A 69 7.29 -11.43 32.05
CA VAL A 69 6.31 -10.45 32.52
C VAL A 69 5.32 -11.15 33.45
N THR A 70 5.01 -10.54 34.57
CA THR A 70 3.98 -11.02 35.49
C THR A 70 2.59 -10.86 34.85
N PRO A 71 1.79 -11.94 34.75
CA PRO A 71 0.44 -11.84 34.22
C PRO A 71 -0.49 -11.06 35.15
N PRO A 72 -1.55 -10.41 34.67
CA PRO A 72 -2.50 -9.67 35.49
C PRO A 72 -3.25 -10.59 36.48
N ARG A 73 -3.36 -11.87 36.14
CA ARG A 73 -3.83 -12.97 36.99
C ARG A 73 -3.20 -14.27 36.48
N LYS A 74 -2.93 -15.24 37.36
CA LYS A 74 -2.33 -16.53 36.96
C LYS A 74 -3.24 -17.40 36.08
N ARG A 75 -4.55 -17.13 36.04
CA ARG A 75 -5.52 -17.77 35.18
C ARG A 75 -6.32 -16.72 34.40
N VAL A 76 -6.38 -16.85 33.09
CA VAL A 76 -7.11 -15.92 32.23
C VAL A 76 -7.94 -16.67 31.17
N THR A 77 -8.95 -16.01 30.64
CA THR A 77 -9.72 -16.49 29.50
C THR A 77 -9.94 -15.38 28.48
N THR A 78 -9.95 -15.71 27.21
CA THR A 78 -10.18 -14.74 26.12
C THR A 78 -10.79 -15.41 24.90
N CYS A 79 -11.45 -14.61 24.08
CA CYS A 79 -11.80 -14.95 22.72
C CYS A 79 -10.92 -14.10 21.77
N GLN A 80 -9.85 -14.69 21.23
CA GLN A 80 -8.84 -13.98 20.46
C GLN A 80 -9.14 -13.98 18.96
N LYS A 81 -9.14 -12.81 18.35
CA LYS A 81 -9.13 -12.63 16.88
C LYS A 81 -7.84 -13.21 16.30
N CYS A 82 -7.97 -14.04 15.25
CA CYS A 82 -6.83 -14.68 14.60
C CYS A 82 -6.94 -14.57 13.08
N ILE A 83 -5.76 -14.44 12.42
CA ILE A 83 -5.63 -14.51 10.95
C ILE A 83 -4.60 -15.58 10.59
N ARG A 84 -5.01 -16.55 9.78
CA ARG A 84 -4.12 -17.57 9.20
C ARG A 84 -3.98 -17.38 7.70
N THR A 85 -2.82 -16.93 7.25
CA THR A 85 -2.54 -16.63 5.84
C THR A 85 -2.26 -17.86 4.97
N PRO A 86 -1.69 -18.98 5.46
CA PRO A 86 -1.51 -20.19 4.66
C PRO A 86 -2.81 -20.79 4.12
N ASP A 87 -3.93 -20.54 4.79
CA ASP A 87 -5.24 -21.12 4.45
C ASP A 87 -5.99 -20.32 3.36
N ILE A 88 -5.50 -19.15 2.95
CA ILE A 88 -6.17 -18.27 1.98
C ILE A 88 -6.58 -19.01 0.70
N GLU A 89 -5.71 -19.87 0.18
CA GLU A 89 -5.95 -20.60 -1.07
C GLU A 89 -6.99 -21.73 -0.91
N ARG A 90 -7.18 -22.23 0.32
CA ARG A 90 -8.15 -23.28 0.65
C ARG A 90 -9.55 -22.73 0.95
N VAL A 91 -9.64 -21.42 1.23
CA VAL A 91 -10.92 -20.75 1.53
C VAL A 91 -11.88 -20.87 0.36
N GLY A 92 -13.10 -21.27 0.66
CA GLY A 92 -14.16 -21.50 -0.31
C GLY A 92 -14.18 -22.89 -0.93
N ILE A 93 -13.05 -23.62 -0.91
CA ILE A 93 -12.92 -24.98 -1.45
C ILE A 93 -13.24 -26.03 -0.40
N THR A 94 -12.75 -25.85 0.82
CA THR A 94 -12.95 -26.78 1.95
C THR A 94 -14.01 -26.27 2.91
N ALA A 95 -14.59 -27.16 3.69
CA ALA A 95 -15.66 -26.85 4.64
C ALA A 95 -15.18 -26.10 5.91
N ARG A 96 -13.90 -26.22 6.26
CA ARG A 96 -13.34 -25.87 7.58
C ARG A 96 -12.26 -24.79 7.56
N HIS A 97 -11.83 -24.30 6.39
CA HIS A 97 -10.79 -23.27 6.30
C HIS A 97 -11.40 -21.87 6.13
N GLY A 98 -10.98 -20.96 7.01
CA GLY A 98 -11.25 -19.54 6.94
C GLY A 98 -9.98 -18.78 7.24
N THR A 99 -9.83 -17.58 6.68
CA THR A 99 -8.67 -16.70 6.93
C THR A 99 -8.76 -16.07 8.30
N PHE A 100 -9.93 -15.51 8.66
CA PHE A 100 -10.24 -14.98 9.98
C PHE A 100 -11.07 -16.00 10.77
N PHE A 101 -10.70 -16.18 12.03
CA PHE A 101 -11.46 -16.95 12.98
C PHE A 101 -11.25 -16.43 14.40
N GLU A 102 -12.13 -16.80 15.30
CA GLU A 102 -12.02 -16.49 16.71
C GLU A 102 -11.58 -17.74 17.50
N MET A 103 -10.55 -17.59 18.31
CA MET A 103 -10.01 -18.64 19.14
C MET A 103 -10.40 -18.40 20.59
N LEU A 104 -11.25 -19.25 21.12
CA LEU A 104 -11.58 -19.35 22.54
C LEU A 104 -10.41 -20.01 23.26
N GLY A 105 -9.95 -19.42 24.37
CA GLY A 105 -8.83 -19.96 25.12
C GLY A 105 -8.95 -19.70 26.62
N ASN A 106 -8.51 -20.67 27.40
CA ASN A 106 -8.25 -20.53 28.81
C ASN A 106 -6.80 -20.89 29.09
N PHE A 107 -6.16 -20.09 29.93
CA PHE A 107 -4.70 -20.12 30.12
C PHE A 107 -4.40 -20.16 31.60
N SER A 108 -3.36 -20.95 31.96
CA SER A 108 -2.79 -21.01 33.31
C SER A 108 -1.31 -20.72 33.28
N PHE A 109 -0.87 -19.82 34.10
CA PHE A 109 0.54 -19.45 34.29
C PHE A 109 1.04 -19.97 35.66
N GLY A 110 1.34 -21.28 35.72
CA GLY A 110 1.75 -21.95 36.94
C GLY A 110 0.70 -21.95 38.07
N ASP A 111 -0.59 -22.13 37.72
CA ASP A 111 -1.72 -22.19 38.67
C ASP A 111 -2.42 -23.55 38.58
N TYR A 112 -3.32 -23.79 37.66
CA TYR A 112 -3.93 -25.09 37.42
C TYR A 112 -3.25 -25.83 36.25
N PHE A 113 -3.40 -27.15 36.18
CA PHE A 113 -2.75 -27.96 35.17
C PHE A 113 -3.69 -29.03 34.58
N LYS A 114 -3.20 -30.23 34.22
CA LYS A 114 -3.94 -31.27 33.49
C LYS A 114 -5.27 -31.65 34.15
N HIS A 115 -5.31 -31.89 35.49
CA HIS A 115 -6.49 -32.33 36.20
C HIS A 115 -7.68 -31.36 36.04
N GLU A 116 -7.46 -30.09 36.29
CA GLU A 116 -8.53 -29.09 36.19
C GLU A 116 -8.86 -28.79 34.73
N ALA A 117 -7.84 -28.66 33.84
CA ALA A 117 -8.04 -28.33 32.45
C ALA A 117 -8.93 -29.36 31.72
N THR A 118 -8.66 -30.65 31.92
CA THR A 118 -9.41 -31.73 31.31
C THR A 118 -10.83 -31.85 31.93
N ALA A 119 -10.96 -31.74 33.24
CA ALA A 119 -12.25 -31.78 33.92
C ALA A 119 -13.16 -30.62 33.49
N TRP A 120 -12.61 -29.40 33.38
CA TRP A 120 -13.38 -28.21 32.94
C TRP A 120 -13.74 -28.30 31.48
N ALA A 121 -12.87 -28.81 30.62
CA ALA A 121 -13.18 -28.98 29.19
C ALA A 121 -14.33 -29.98 29.01
N TRP A 122 -14.31 -31.10 29.72
CA TRP A 122 -15.38 -32.06 29.68
C TRP A 122 -16.70 -31.55 30.30
N GLU A 123 -16.60 -30.81 31.40
CA GLU A 123 -17.75 -30.14 32.02
C GLU A 123 -18.39 -29.12 31.10
N PHE A 124 -17.59 -28.31 30.39
CA PHE A 124 -18.10 -27.34 29.44
C PHE A 124 -18.87 -28.00 28.32
N PHE A 125 -18.34 -29.06 27.72
CA PHE A 125 -19.06 -29.76 26.64
C PHE A 125 -20.27 -30.48 27.11
N THR A 126 -20.19 -31.26 28.19
CA THR A 126 -21.28 -32.20 28.60
C THR A 126 -22.35 -31.56 29.47
N LYS A 127 -21.99 -30.51 30.28
CA LYS A 127 -22.96 -29.85 31.18
C LYS A 127 -23.40 -28.48 30.70
N VAL A 128 -22.50 -27.66 30.12
CA VAL A 128 -22.86 -26.30 29.68
C VAL A 128 -23.43 -26.30 28.27
N LEU A 129 -22.82 -27.05 27.36
CA LEU A 129 -23.30 -27.18 25.97
C LEU A 129 -24.24 -28.41 25.77
N GLU A 130 -24.37 -29.28 26.78
CA GLU A 130 -25.21 -30.46 26.73
C GLU A 130 -24.90 -31.37 25.53
N MET A 131 -23.64 -31.48 25.14
CA MET A 131 -23.20 -32.37 24.09
C MET A 131 -23.26 -33.83 24.57
N PRO A 132 -23.71 -34.77 23.70
CA PRO A 132 -23.73 -36.17 24.06
C PRO A 132 -22.32 -36.74 24.23
N PRO A 133 -21.96 -37.28 25.41
CA PRO A 133 -20.62 -37.79 25.67
C PRO A 133 -20.19 -38.91 24.72
N GLU A 134 -21.15 -39.72 24.22
CA GLU A 134 -20.92 -40.80 23.25
C GLU A 134 -20.51 -40.30 21.85
N LYS A 135 -20.57 -38.99 21.59
CA LYS A 135 -20.10 -38.34 20.37
C LYS A 135 -18.75 -37.67 20.53
N LEU A 136 -18.19 -37.64 21.76
CA LEU A 136 -16.93 -37.00 22.08
C LEU A 136 -15.81 -38.03 22.13
N TYR A 137 -14.73 -37.78 21.42
CA TYR A 137 -13.52 -38.58 21.39
C TYR A 137 -12.35 -37.69 21.84
N VAL A 138 -11.34 -38.31 22.46
CA VAL A 138 -10.14 -37.57 22.95
C VAL A 138 -8.89 -38.23 22.39
N SER A 139 -8.07 -37.46 21.73
CA SER A 139 -6.71 -37.88 21.39
C SER A 139 -5.71 -37.33 22.42
N ILE A 140 -4.64 -38.08 22.66
CA ILE A 140 -3.55 -37.73 23.54
C ILE A 140 -2.22 -38.05 22.87
N TYR A 141 -1.16 -37.43 23.32
CA TYR A 141 0.20 -37.80 22.91
C TYR A 141 0.50 -39.25 23.33
N GLU A 142 1.11 -40.02 22.43
CA GLU A 142 1.30 -41.46 22.62
C GLU A 142 2.01 -41.86 23.91
N ASP A 143 2.95 -41.02 24.40
CA ASP A 143 3.72 -41.24 25.64
C ASP A 143 3.14 -40.54 26.87
N ASP A 144 1.96 -39.89 26.81
CA ASP A 144 1.34 -39.18 27.92
C ASP A 144 0.35 -40.09 28.69
N ASP A 145 0.88 -41.07 29.41
CA ASP A 145 0.08 -41.98 30.24
C ASP A 145 -0.67 -41.27 31.35
N GLU A 146 -0.12 -40.16 31.87
CA GLU A 146 -0.77 -39.35 32.89
C GLU A 146 -2.09 -38.76 32.34
N ALA A 147 -2.05 -38.18 31.16
CA ALA A 147 -3.25 -37.65 30.51
C ALA A 147 -4.28 -38.76 30.25
N PHE A 148 -3.84 -39.98 29.84
CA PHE A 148 -4.75 -41.10 29.66
C PHE A 148 -5.46 -41.47 30.98
N ASP A 149 -4.71 -41.55 32.08
CA ASP A 149 -5.25 -41.88 33.36
C ASP A 149 -6.21 -40.81 33.92
N ILE A 150 -5.89 -39.55 33.74
CA ILE A 150 -6.78 -38.45 34.12
C ILE A 150 -8.10 -38.52 33.34
N TRP A 151 -8.03 -38.61 31.99
CA TRP A 151 -9.22 -38.66 31.15
C TRP A 151 -10.11 -39.85 31.49
N THR A 152 -9.56 -41.06 31.70
CA THR A 152 -10.37 -42.29 31.88
C THR A 152 -10.79 -42.49 33.31
N LYS A 153 -9.92 -42.21 34.31
CA LYS A 153 -10.19 -42.55 35.71
C LYS A 153 -10.82 -41.38 36.51
N GLU A 154 -10.49 -40.16 36.19
CA GLU A 154 -10.96 -38.97 36.92
C GLU A 154 -12.11 -38.27 36.21
N VAL A 155 -11.96 -38.02 34.92
CA VAL A 155 -12.98 -37.37 34.09
C VAL A 155 -14.07 -38.37 33.68
N GLY A 156 -13.71 -39.65 33.50
CA GLY A 156 -14.67 -40.75 33.20
C GLY A 156 -14.97 -40.90 31.71
N VAL A 157 -14.08 -40.53 30.81
CA VAL A 157 -14.18 -40.82 29.38
C VAL A 157 -14.01 -42.31 29.16
N ASP A 158 -14.88 -42.89 28.34
CA ASP A 158 -14.78 -44.30 27.95
C ASP A 158 -13.44 -44.57 27.26
N PRO A 159 -12.63 -45.56 27.71
CA PRO A 159 -11.36 -45.89 27.05
C PRO A 159 -11.45 -46.19 25.58
N SER A 160 -12.63 -46.62 25.06
CA SER A 160 -12.87 -46.85 23.64
C SER A 160 -12.97 -45.55 22.82
N HIS A 161 -13.16 -44.41 23.48
CA HIS A 161 -13.18 -43.07 22.89
C HIS A 161 -11.82 -42.36 23.00
N MET A 162 -10.81 -43.05 23.54
CA MET A 162 -9.43 -42.51 23.65
C MET A 162 -8.56 -42.99 22.50
N VAL A 163 -7.80 -42.08 21.90
CA VAL A 163 -6.87 -42.38 20.80
C VAL A 163 -5.49 -41.83 21.13
N ARG A 164 -4.45 -42.63 20.92
CA ARG A 164 -3.05 -42.20 21.05
C ARG A 164 -2.51 -41.84 19.68
N LEU A 165 -2.00 -40.64 19.54
CA LEU A 165 -1.42 -40.14 18.29
C LEU A 165 0.03 -39.68 18.53
N GLY A 166 0.79 -39.65 17.47
CA GLY A 166 2.21 -39.28 17.52
C GLY A 166 2.47 -37.79 17.76
N LYS A 167 3.75 -37.46 17.72
CA LYS A 167 4.20 -36.09 17.96
C LYS A 167 3.65 -35.07 16.94
N GLU A 168 3.39 -35.49 15.72
CA GLU A 168 2.87 -34.60 14.66
C GLU A 168 1.47 -34.06 14.98
N ASP A 169 0.68 -34.84 15.71
CA ASP A 169 -0.71 -34.51 16.03
C ASP A 169 -0.87 -34.01 17.47
N ASN A 170 -0.27 -34.68 18.46
CA ASN A 170 -0.54 -34.39 19.87
C ASN A 170 0.68 -33.86 20.67
N PHE A 171 1.61 -33.16 20.02
CA PHE A 171 2.68 -32.42 20.69
C PHE A 171 2.84 -31.05 20.06
N TRP A 172 2.56 -30.00 20.81
CA TRP A 172 2.64 -28.64 20.32
C TRP A 172 4.01 -28.04 20.58
N GLU A 173 4.69 -27.60 19.51
CA GLU A 173 5.93 -26.84 19.56
C GLU A 173 6.00 -25.82 18.41
N HIS A 174 6.64 -24.68 18.64
CA HIS A 174 6.85 -23.65 17.62
C HIS A 174 8.24 -23.03 17.75
N GLY A 175 9.22 -23.64 17.08
CA GLY A 175 10.61 -23.21 17.13
C GLY A 175 11.20 -23.39 18.52
N SER A 176 11.83 -22.33 19.10
CA SER A 176 12.28 -22.30 20.48
C SER A 176 11.20 -21.69 21.37
N GLY A 177 11.11 -22.16 22.62
CA GLY A 177 10.16 -21.65 23.62
C GLY A 177 9.31 -22.73 24.28
N PRO A 178 8.29 -22.33 25.06
CA PRO A 178 7.42 -23.23 25.78
C PRO A 178 6.68 -24.20 24.87
N CYS A 179 6.68 -25.50 25.21
CA CYS A 179 6.07 -26.57 24.42
C CYS A 179 5.61 -27.73 25.29
N GLY A 180 4.87 -28.67 24.74
CA GLY A 180 4.45 -29.87 25.46
C GLY A 180 3.42 -30.73 24.73
N PRO A 181 3.09 -31.91 25.30
CA PRO A 181 2.02 -32.76 24.81
C PRO A 181 0.67 -32.06 24.86
N CYS A 182 -0.27 -32.50 24.04
CA CYS A 182 -1.63 -31.98 24.09
C CYS A 182 -2.67 -33.09 24.01
N SER A 183 -3.86 -32.76 24.50
CA SER A 183 -5.07 -33.54 24.28
C SER A 183 -6.02 -32.78 23.39
N GLU A 184 -6.58 -33.45 22.38
CA GLU A 184 -7.55 -32.85 21.49
C GLU A 184 -8.91 -33.52 21.65
N ILE A 185 -9.97 -32.75 21.70
CA ILE A 185 -11.34 -33.23 21.81
C ILE A 185 -12.00 -33.13 20.46
N TYR A 186 -12.49 -34.26 19.96
CA TYR A 186 -13.17 -34.42 18.69
C TYR A 186 -14.65 -34.70 18.86
N PHE A 187 -15.46 -34.23 17.92
CA PHE A 187 -16.86 -34.54 17.81
C PHE A 187 -17.12 -35.47 16.62
N ASP A 188 -17.78 -36.64 16.86
CA ASP A 188 -18.20 -37.56 15.80
C ASP A 188 -19.50 -37.07 15.16
N ARG A 189 -19.43 -36.63 13.93
CA ARG A 189 -20.56 -36.15 13.11
C ARG A 189 -21.40 -37.31 12.50
N GLY A 190 -20.95 -38.54 12.69
CA GLY A 190 -21.59 -39.74 12.17
C GLY A 190 -20.97 -40.32 10.91
N ASP A 191 -21.27 -41.59 10.63
CA ASP A 191 -20.69 -42.36 9.52
C ASP A 191 -20.93 -41.73 8.15
N GLU A 192 -22.05 -41.02 8.00
CA GLU A 192 -22.42 -40.32 6.77
C GLU A 192 -21.44 -39.21 6.35
N LYS A 193 -20.63 -38.70 7.29
CA LYS A 193 -19.59 -37.71 7.05
C LYS A 193 -18.20 -38.32 6.93
N GLY A 194 -18.09 -39.64 7.09
CA GLY A 194 -16.85 -40.38 7.02
C GLY A 194 -16.37 -40.63 5.59
N CYS A 195 -15.12 -41.08 5.48
CA CYS A 195 -14.52 -41.43 4.20
C CYS A 195 -15.03 -42.75 3.59
N GLY A 196 -15.95 -43.44 4.26
CA GLY A 196 -16.51 -44.74 3.84
C GLY A 196 -15.55 -45.91 4.02
N ARG A 197 -14.36 -45.73 4.59
CA ARG A 197 -13.45 -46.83 4.90
C ARG A 197 -13.80 -47.48 6.24
N PRO A 198 -13.61 -48.78 6.37
CA PRO A 198 -13.89 -49.52 7.62
C PRO A 198 -12.99 -49.07 8.79
N ASP A 199 -11.82 -48.53 8.47
CA ASP A 199 -10.82 -48.07 9.41
C ASP A 199 -10.89 -46.54 9.68
N CYS A 200 -12.04 -45.92 9.42
CA CYS A 200 -12.25 -44.48 9.71
C CYS A 200 -12.19 -44.23 11.23
N HIS A 201 -11.24 -43.42 11.67
CA HIS A 201 -10.96 -43.15 13.08
C HIS A 201 -10.58 -41.68 13.31
N VAL A 202 -10.41 -41.29 14.55
CA VAL A 202 -9.83 -39.96 14.92
C VAL A 202 -8.42 -39.85 14.34
N GLY A 203 -8.11 -38.73 13.68
CA GLY A 203 -6.88 -38.54 12.89
C GLY A 203 -7.07 -38.81 11.39
N CYS A 204 -8.26 -39.33 10.95
CA CYS A 204 -8.59 -39.38 9.54
C CYS A 204 -8.88 -37.99 8.98
N GLU A 205 -8.37 -37.67 7.80
CA GLU A 205 -8.58 -36.37 7.14
C GLU A 205 -10.03 -36.11 6.64
N CYS A 206 -10.97 -37.04 6.90
CA CYS A 206 -12.38 -36.86 6.51
C CYS A 206 -13.13 -35.93 7.48
N ASP A 207 -14.40 -35.61 7.11
CA ASP A 207 -15.24 -34.69 7.88
C ASP A 207 -16.05 -35.35 9.00
N ARG A 208 -15.78 -36.61 9.37
CA ARG A 208 -16.48 -37.32 10.43
C ARG A 208 -16.08 -36.85 11.82
N PHE A 209 -14.77 -36.97 12.14
CA PHE A 209 -14.23 -36.59 13.41
C PHE A 209 -13.65 -35.17 13.30
N VAL A 210 -14.34 -34.19 13.87
CA VAL A 210 -13.94 -32.79 13.83
C VAL A 210 -13.29 -32.45 15.17
N GLU A 211 -11.98 -32.10 15.12
CA GLU A 211 -11.30 -31.51 16.27
C GLU A 211 -11.99 -30.21 16.66
N VAL A 212 -12.48 -30.13 17.89
CA VAL A 212 -13.18 -28.96 18.41
C VAL A 212 -12.30 -28.17 19.34
N TRP A 213 -11.50 -28.83 20.20
CA TRP A 213 -10.70 -28.17 21.22
C TRP A 213 -9.34 -28.85 21.39
N ASN A 214 -8.28 -28.05 21.44
CA ASN A 214 -6.92 -28.49 21.74
C ASN A 214 -6.51 -27.94 23.12
N LEU A 215 -6.05 -28.83 24.03
CA LEU A 215 -5.53 -28.52 25.35
C LEU A 215 -4.04 -28.84 25.38
N VAL A 216 -3.20 -27.81 25.34
CA VAL A 216 -1.74 -27.94 25.36
C VAL A 216 -1.22 -27.87 26.80
N PHE A 217 -0.53 -28.91 27.23
CA PHE A 217 0.12 -29.02 28.52
C PHE A 217 1.56 -28.56 28.38
N THR A 218 1.79 -27.25 28.48
CA THR A 218 3.08 -26.62 28.28
C THR A 218 3.97 -26.91 29.50
N GLN A 219 4.76 -27.95 29.41
CA GLN A 219 5.60 -28.43 30.53
C GLN A 219 7.10 -28.44 30.20
N PHE A 220 7.48 -28.10 28.97
CA PHE A 220 8.88 -28.07 28.54
C PHE A 220 9.21 -26.74 27.85
N GLU A 221 10.50 -26.42 27.88
CA GLU A 221 11.13 -25.37 27.05
C GLU A 221 11.94 -26.04 25.94
N SER A 222 11.68 -25.71 24.70
CA SER A 222 12.40 -26.19 23.53
C SER A 222 13.53 -25.22 23.15
N ASP A 223 14.72 -25.75 22.84
CA ASP A 223 15.83 -24.97 22.27
C ASP A 223 15.72 -24.78 20.75
N GLY A 224 14.68 -25.29 20.12
CA GLY A 224 14.47 -25.29 18.67
C GLY A 224 15.36 -26.27 17.91
N LYS A 225 16.13 -27.13 18.62
CA LYS A 225 17.03 -28.15 18.04
C LYS A 225 16.62 -29.57 18.44
N GLY A 226 15.45 -29.70 19.08
CA GLY A 226 14.92 -31.00 19.52
C GLY A 226 15.29 -31.37 20.97
N ASN A 227 15.89 -30.47 21.75
CA ASN A 227 16.10 -30.69 23.17
C ASN A 227 15.01 -29.98 23.98
N TYR A 228 14.52 -30.69 25.03
CA TYR A 228 13.45 -30.23 25.91
C TYR A 228 13.92 -30.17 27.34
N THR A 229 13.75 -29.05 28.01
CA THR A 229 14.03 -28.86 29.41
C THR A 229 12.68 -28.67 30.15
N PRO A 230 12.41 -29.44 31.23
CA PRO A 230 11.20 -29.24 32.02
C PRO A 230 11.09 -27.79 32.54
N LEU A 231 9.90 -27.20 32.46
CA LEU A 231 9.58 -25.91 33.06
C LEU A 231 9.41 -26.08 34.58
N GLU A 232 9.88 -25.10 35.35
CA GLU A 232 9.69 -25.08 36.82
C GLU A 232 8.20 -25.02 37.20
N HIS A 233 7.43 -24.26 36.40
CA HIS A 233 6.00 -24.11 36.57
C HIS A 233 5.30 -24.45 35.24
N PRO A 234 4.67 -25.63 35.15
CA PRO A 234 3.89 -25.98 33.95
C PRO A 234 2.71 -25.03 33.72
N ASN A 235 2.37 -24.82 32.47
CA ASN A 235 1.34 -23.89 32.04
C ASN A 235 0.25 -24.64 31.26
N ILE A 236 -0.92 -24.01 31.13
CA ILE A 236 -1.99 -24.44 30.23
C ILE A 236 -2.17 -23.41 29.15
N ASP A 237 -2.15 -23.88 27.91
CA ASP A 237 -2.56 -23.15 26.72
C ASP A 237 -3.68 -23.93 26.04
N THR A 238 -4.83 -23.31 25.82
CA THR A 238 -5.90 -23.99 25.09
C THR A 238 -6.39 -23.18 23.90
N GLY A 239 -6.83 -23.88 22.87
CA GLY A 239 -7.36 -23.26 21.68
C GLY A 239 -8.58 -24.00 21.11
N MET A 240 -9.74 -23.33 21.08
CA MET A 240 -10.96 -23.82 20.48
C MET A 240 -11.47 -22.83 19.42
N GLY A 241 -11.58 -23.27 18.16
CA GLY A 241 -12.14 -22.44 17.11
C GLY A 241 -13.63 -22.22 17.33
N LEU A 242 -14.04 -20.96 17.59
CA LEU A 242 -15.44 -20.62 17.85
C LEU A 242 -16.34 -20.98 16.68
N GLU A 243 -15.93 -20.70 15.45
CA GLU A 243 -16.70 -21.05 14.25
C GLU A 243 -16.84 -22.56 14.07
N ARG A 244 -15.81 -23.33 14.43
CA ARG A 244 -15.82 -24.80 14.36
C ARG A 244 -16.77 -25.38 15.39
N LEU A 245 -16.73 -24.86 16.62
CA LEU A 245 -17.69 -25.20 17.66
C LEU A 245 -19.12 -24.86 17.24
N ALA A 246 -19.33 -23.68 16.65
CA ALA A 246 -20.64 -23.24 16.14
C ALA A 246 -21.17 -24.17 15.03
N CYS A 247 -20.30 -24.65 14.11
CA CYS A 247 -20.71 -25.65 13.11
C CYS A 247 -21.29 -26.90 13.75
N VAL A 248 -20.65 -27.42 14.78
CA VAL A 248 -21.12 -28.62 15.52
C VAL A 248 -22.44 -28.32 16.21
N MET A 249 -22.55 -27.24 16.98
CA MET A 249 -23.72 -26.88 17.77
C MET A 249 -24.95 -26.52 16.91
N GLN A 250 -24.70 -25.95 15.72
CA GLN A 250 -25.77 -25.60 14.77
C GLN A 250 -26.10 -26.74 13.79
N GLY A 251 -25.33 -27.84 13.82
CA GLY A 251 -25.52 -28.99 12.95
C GLY A 251 -25.32 -28.67 11.47
N VAL A 252 -24.42 -27.76 11.14
CA VAL A 252 -24.15 -27.31 9.77
C VAL A 252 -22.85 -27.91 9.20
N ASP A 253 -22.80 -28.05 7.88
CA ASP A 253 -21.73 -28.78 7.22
C ASP A 253 -20.43 -28.00 7.05
N ASN A 254 -20.49 -26.66 7.05
CA ASN A 254 -19.33 -25.81 6.89
C ASN A 254 -19.50 -24.48 7.64
N LEU A 255 -18.39 -23.82 7.91
CA LEU A 255 -18.35 -22.57 8.68
C LEU A 255 -19.16 -21.42 8.04
N PHE A 256 -19.40 -21.45 6.73
CA PHE A 256 -20.15 -20.42 6.01
C PHE A 256 -21.67 -20.54 6.21
N LEU A 257 -22.13 -21.62 6.82
CA LEU A 257 -23.53 -21.85 7.20
C LEU A 257 -23.81 -21.47 8.66
N VAL A 258 -22.77 -21.10 9.43
CA VAL A 258 -22.92 -20.57 10.79
C VAL A 258 -23.72 -19.27 10.74
N ASP A 259 -24.62 -19.08 11.67
CA ASP A 259 -25.63 -18.01 11.70
C ASP A 259 -25.12 -16.62 11.33
N THR A 260 -24.14 -16.07 12.04
CA THR A 260 -23.58 -14.74 11.79
C THR A 260 -22.87 -14.65 10.45
N ILE A 261 -22.13 -15.70 10.07
CA ILE A 261 -21.38 -15.75 8.80
C ILE A 261 -22.34 -15.87 7.62
N GLN A 262 -23.40 -16.67 7.79
CA GLN A 262 -24.45 -16.81 6.78
C GLN A 262 -25.18 -15.48 6.53
N ASN A 263 -25.39 -14.64 7.56
CA ASN A 263 -26.01 -13.33 7.38
C ASN A 263 -25.15 -12.41 6.48
N ILE A 264 -23.81 -12.47 6.61
CA ILE A 264 -22.90 -11.75 5.71
C ILE A 264 -23.05 -12.29 4.29
N MET A 265 -23.05 -13.61 4.10
CA MET A 265 -23.20 -14.23 2.79
C MET A 265 -24.56 -13.92 2.13
N LYS A 266 -25.65 -13.89 2.91
CA LYS A 266 -26.98 -13.48 2.41
C LYS A 266 -26.96 -12.02 1.89
N HIS A 267 -26.26 -11.11 2.57
CA HIS A 267 -26.13 -9.73 2.09
C HIS A 267 -25.36 -9.67 0.75
N ILE A 268 -24.29 -10.45 0.61
CA ILE A 268 -23.56 -10.58 -0.66
C ILE A 268 -24.47 -11.12 -1.76
N SER A 269 -25.25 -12.17 -1.46
CA SER A 269 -26.24 -12.74 -2.38
C SER A 269 -27.29 -11.73 -2.82
N GLN A 270 -27.78 -10.88 -1.92
CA GLN A 270 -28.74 -9.80 -2.24
C GLN A 270 -28.14 -8.75 -3.17
N ILE A 271 -26.87 -8.37 -2.96
CA ILE A 271 -26.18 -7.38 -3.81
C ILE A 271 -25.90 -7.96 -5.21
N THR A 272 -25.39 -9.19 -5.25
CA THR A 272 -24.94 -9.81 -6.52
C THR A 272 -26.09 -10.48 -7.30
N GLY A 273 -27.22 -10.74 -6.67
CA GLY A 273 -28.33 -11.48 -7.26
C GLY A 273 -28.07 -12.99 -7.39
N VAL A 274 -27.01 -13.52 -6.77
CA VAL A 274 -26.61 -14.93 -6.84
C VAL A 274 -26.94 -15.65 -5.54
N GLU A 275 -27.73 -16.71 -5.63
CA GLU A 275 -28.18 -17.50 -4.48
C GLU A 275 -27.19 -18.62 -4.17
N TYR A 276 -26.83 -18.79 -2.88
CA TYR A 276 -25.96 -19.87 -2.40
C TYR A 276 -26.67 -21.23 -2.47
N GLY A 277 -25.93 -22.28 -2.80
CA GLY A 277 -26.46 -23.67 -2.90
C GLY A 277 -27.07 -24.03 -4.27
N LYS A 278 -26.94 -23.15 -5.27
CA LYS A 278 -27.43 -23.41 -6.63
C LYS A 278 -26.35 -23.87 -7.60
N ASN A 279 -25.10 -23.41 -7.41
CA ASN A 279 -23.98 -23.75 -8.31
C ASN A 279 -22.68 -23.71 -7.52
N GLU A 280 -21.92 -24.80 -7.55
CA GLU A 280 -20.69 -24.98 -6.79
C GLU A 280 -19.64 -23.86 -7.04
N LYS A 281 -19.47 -23.43 -8.31
CA LYS A 281 -18.51 -22.36 -8.63
C LYS A 281 -18.93 -21.00 -8.05
N SER A 282 -20.24 -20.71 -8.09
CA SER A 282 -20.79 -19.51 -7.47
C SER A 282 -20.68 -19.58 -5.95
N ASP A 283 -20.89 -20.76 -5.38
CA ASP A 283 -20.82 -21.00 -3.94
C ASP A 283 -19.40 -20.77 -3.41
N VAL A 284 -18.38 -21.23 -4.15
CA VAL A 284 -16.97 -20.92 -3.84
C VAL A 284 -16.75 -19.41 -3.81
N SER A 285 -17.25 -18.69 -4.81
CA SER A 285 -17.10 -17.24 -4.87
C SER A 285 -17.80 -16.53 -3.70
N LEU A 286 -19.01 -16.93 -3.36
CA LEU A 286 -19.74 -16.38 -2.21
C LEU A 286 -18.99 -16.62 -0.88
N ARG A 287 -18.46 -17.84 -0.68
CA ARG A 287 -17.66 -18.19 0.49
C ARG A 287 -16.37 -17.34 0.59
N VAL A 288 -15.64 -17.22 -0.51
CA VAL A 288 -14.40 -16.41 -0.57
C VAL A 288 -14.69 -14.94 -0.22
N ILE A 289 -15.72 -14.35 -0.82
CA ILE A 289 -16.08 -12.94 -0.53
C ILE A 289 -16.47 -12.80 0.94
N THR A 290 -17.26 -13.73 1.48
CA THR A 290 -17.70 -13.71 2.88
C THR A 290 -16.54 -13.76 3.86
N ASP A 291 -15.60 -14.69 3.67
CA ASP A 291 -14.40 -14.79 4.49
C ASP A 291 -13.54 -13.55 4.41
N HIS A 292 -13.25 -13.10 3.20
CA HIS A 292 -12.30 -12.03 2.98
C HIS A 292 -12.82 -10.67 3.43
N ILE A 293 -14.11 -10.38 3.27
CA ILE A 293 -14.66 -9.12 3.80
C ILE A 293 -14.72 -9.13 5.32
N ARG A 294 -14.96 -10.27 5.95
CA ARG A 294 -14.88 -10.44 7.40
C ARG A 294 -13.45 -10.19 7.87
N SER A 295 -12.47 -10.85 7.27
CA SER A 295 -11.03 -10.71 7.58
C SER A 295 -10.56 -9.27 7.44
N THR A 296 -10.87 -8.62 6.33
CA THR A 296 -10.40 -7.27 6.03
C THR A 296 -11.05 -6.20 6.91
N THR A 297 -12.32 -6.38 7.28
CA THR A 297 -13.00 -5.48 8.23
C THR A 297 -12.28 -5.47 9.57
N PHE A 298 -11.93 -6.64 10.11
CA PHE A 298 -11.20 -6.73 11.38
C PHE A 298 -9.77 -6.24 11.28
N MET A 299 -9.06 -6.55 10.17
CA MET A 299 -7.69 -6.06 9.96
C MET A 299 -7.62 -4.53 9.92
N ILE A 300 -8.54 -3.88 9.21
CA ILE A 300 -8.61 -2.41 9.12
C ILE A 300 -9.04 -1.83 10.48
N GLY A 301 -9.99 -2.46 11.17
CA GLY A 301 -10.39 -2.09 12.52
C GLY A 301 -9.22 -2.07 13.50
N ASP A 302 -8.26 -2.97 13.33
CA ASP A 302 -7.01 -3.04 14.10
C ASP A 302 -5.85 -2.19 13.53
N GLY A 303 -6.12 -1.34 12.52
CA GLY A 303 -5.19 -0.33 12.02
C GLY A 303 -4.30 -0.81 10.86
N VAL A 304 -4.58 -1.96 10.24
CA VAL A 304 -3.86 -2.38 9.03
C VAL A 304 -4.39 -1.61 7.83
N LEU A 305 -3.49 -1.01 7.05
CA LEU A 305 -3.82 -0.33 5.79
C LEU A 305 -3.27 -1.11 4.58
N PRO A 306 -3.94 -1.04 3.40
CA PRO A 306 -3.45 -1.68 2.19
C PRO A 306 -2.06 -1.17 1.80
N SER A 307 -1.11 -2.08 1.59
CA SER A 307 0.25 -1.73 1.15
C SER A 307 0.83 -2.81 0.23
N ASN A 308 2.06 -2.60 -0.26
CA ASN A 308 2.75 -3.56 -1.13
C ASN A 308 3.55 -4.61 -0.37
N GLU A 309 3.70 -4.48 0.94
CA GLU A 309 4.54 -5.36 1.77
C GLU A 309 3.88 -5.66 3.11
N GLY A 310 4.34 -6.73 3.76
CA GLY A 310 3.94 -7.10 5.11
C GLY A 310 2.44 -7.34 5.26
N LYS A 311 1.90 -6.93 6.40
CA LYS A 311 0.48 -7.12 6.75
C LYS A 311 -0.49 -6.39 5.83
N GLY A 312 -0.10 -5.22 5.32
CA GLY A 312 -0.91 -4.47 4.35
C GLY A 312 -0.99 -5.15 2.99
N TYR A 313 0.03 -5.91 2.59
CA TYR A 313 -0.04 -6.77 1.40
C TYR A 313 -1.07 -7.89 1.58
N VAL A 314 -1.12 -8.52 2.75
CA VAL A 314 -2.14 -9.55 3.04
C VAL A 314 -3.54 -8.95 2.93
N LEU A 315 -3.78 -7.80 3.56
CA LEU A 315 -5.06 -7.08 3.47
C LEU A 315 -5.44 -6.78 2.01
N ARG A 316 -4.51 -6.25 1.23
CA ARG A 316 -4.72 -5.93 -0.19
C ARG A 316 -5.02 -7.19 -1.01
N ARG A 317 -4.29 -8.28 -0.78
CA ARG A 317 -4.52 -9.58 -1.44
C ARG A 317 -5.95 -10.07 -1.19
N LEU A 318 -6.42 -10.02 0.06
CA LEU A 318 -7.78 -10.45 0.42
C LEU A 318 -8.84 -9.59 -0.26
N LEU A 319 -8.73 -8.26 -0.20
CA LEU A 319 -9.68 -7.34 -0.85
C LEU A 319 -9.75 -7.57 -2.36
N ARG A 320 -8.59 -7.68 -3.02
CA ARG A 320 -8.54 -7.86 -4.48
C ARG A 320 -9.04 -9.24 -4.91
N ARG A 321 -8.78 -10.27 -4.10
CA ARG A 321 -9.33 -11.62 -4.33
C ARG A 321 -10.84 -11.61 -4.19
N ALA A 322 -11.40 -10.97 -3.16
CA ALA A 322 -12.85 -10.80 -3.00
C ALA A 322 -13.48 -10.02 -4.15
N ALA A 323 -12.87 -8.92 -4.59
CA ALA A 323 -13.35 -8.12 -5.73
C ALA A 323 -13.34 -8.94 -7.05
N ARG A 324 -12.31 -9.78 -7.27
CA ARG A 324 -12.29 -10.72 -8.40
C ARG A 324 -13.46 -11.69 -8.34
N HIS A 325 -13.73 -12.29 -7.18
CA HIS A 325 -14.83 -13.23 -7.02
C HIS A 325 -16.19 -12.54 -7.24
N GLY A 326 -16.33 -11.26 -6.90
CA GLY A 326 -17.48 -10.44 -7.30
C GLY A 326 -17.68 -10.39 -8.81
N ARG A 327 -16.58 -10.20 -9.58
CA ARG A 327 -16.61 -10.24 -11.05
C ARG A 327 -17.00 -11.64 -11.59
N LEU A 328 -16.53 -12.71 -10.95
CA LEU A 328 -16.90 -14.09 -11.32
C LEU A 328 -18.39 -14.37 -11.08
N LEU A 329 -19.04 -13.69 -10.13
CA LEU A 329 -20.48 -13.70 -9.93
C LEU A 329 -21.26 -12.80 -10.91
N GLY A 330 -20.56 -12.09 -11.82
CA GLY A 330 -21.17 -11.17 -12.79
C GLY A 330 -21.41 -9.75 -12.26
N TYR A 331 -20.97 -9.43 -11.05
CA TYR A 331 -21.14 -8.10 -10.46
C TYR A 331 -19.89 -7.24 -10.67
N ASN A 332 -20.07 -6.12 -11.39
CA ASN A 332 -18.94 -5.33 -11.89
C ASN A 332 -18.67 -4.03 -11.10
N GLU A 333 -19.56 -3.64 -10.21
CA GLU A 333 -19.43 -2.42 -9.41
C GLU A 333 -18.74 -2.70 -8.07
N PRO A 334 -18.04 -1.73 -7.45
CA PRO A 334 -17.57 -1.83 -6.09
C PRO A 334 -18.73 -2.05 -5.11
N PHE A 335 -18.61 -3.04 -4.23
CA PHE A 335 -19.68 -3.43 -3.30
C PHE A 335 -19.21 -3.94 -1.95
N LEU A 336 -17.95 -4.35 -1.82
CA LEU A 336 -17.41 -4.92 -0.59
C LEU A 336 -17.61 -3.97 0.60
N TYR A 337 -17.42 -2.66 0.38
CA TYR A 337 -17.63 -1.65 1.39
C TYR A 337 -19.07 -1.62 1.95
N LYS A 338 -20.07 -2.03 1.17
CA LYS A 338 -21.48 -2.13 1.61
C LYS A 338 -21.67 -3.33 2.54
N VAL A 339 -21.01 -4.45 2.25
CA VAL A 339 -21.08 -5.67 3.05
C VAL A 339 -20.43 -5.51 4.42
N CYS A 340 -19.43 -4.64 4.53
CA CYS A 340 -18.75 -4.30 5.77
C CYS A 340 -19.72 -3.93 6.91
N ASP A 341 -20.80 -3.23 6.62
CA ASP A 341 -21.81 -2.83 7.61
C ASP A 341 -22.46 -4.06 8.28
N THR A 342 -22.68 -5.14 7.52
CA THR A 342 -23.22 -6.40 8.08
C THR A 342 -22.17 -7.10 8.92
N VAL A 343 -20.92 -7.14 8.51
CA VAL A 343 -19.82 -7.69 9.33
C VAL A 343 -19.76 -6.99 10.69
N ILE A 344 -19.81 -5.67 10.70
CA ILE A 344 -19.78 -4.87 11.94
C ILE A 344 -21.00 -5.16 12.81
N LYS A 345 -22.21 -5.21 12.19
CA LYS A 345 -23.45 -5.50 12.90
C LYS A 345 -23.44 -6.86 13.59
N GLU A 346 -23.01 -7.91 12.88
CA GLU A 346 -23.00 -9.28 13.40
C GLU A 346 -21.98 -9.50 14.54
N ASN A 347 -20.99 -8.60 14.64
CA ASN A 347 -19.91 -8.68 15.64
C ASN A 347 -19.96 -7.56 16.71
N LEU A 348 -21.02 -6.73 16.70
CA LEU A 348 -21.08 -5.52 17.53
C LEU A 348 -20.99 -5.79 19.04
N THR A 349 -21.56 -6.88 19.51
CA THR A 349 -21.57 -7.23 20.94
C THR A 349 -20.17 -7.54 21.46
N ALA A 350 -19.36 -8.25 20.67
CA ALA A 350 -18.02 -8.65 21.08
C ALA A 350 -16.95 -7.60 20.73
N TYR A 351 -17.18 -6.79 19.70
CA TYR A 351 -16.21 -5.84 19.14
C TYR A 351 -16.86 -4.47 18.85
N PRO A 352 -17.32 -3.75 19.89
CA PRO A 352 -18.00 -2.44 19.72
C PRO A 352 -17.11 -1.39 19.03
N GLU A 353 -15.78 -1.51 19.15
CA GLU A 353 -14.81 -0.63 18.51
C GLU A 353 -14.89 -0.61 16.98
N LEU A 354 -15.42 -1.67 16.37
CA LEU A 354 -15.65 -1.70 14.92
C LEU A 354 -16.71 -0.68 14.51
N LYS A 355 -17.72 -0.46 15.35
CA LYS A 355 -18.76 0.52 15.09
C LYS A 355 -18.24 1.96 15.19
N GLU A 356 -17.36 2.22 16.15
CA GLU A 356 -16.71 3.52 16.29
C GLU A 356 -15.85 3.86 15.06
N LYS A 357 -15.24 2.86 14.46
CA LYS A 357 -14.37 2.98 13.28
C LYS A 357 -15.07 2.69 11.96
N GLN A 358 -16.39 2.47 11.94
CA GLN A 358 -17.14 2.00 10.77
C GLN A 358 -16.91 2.88 9.54
N GLU A 359 -17.00 4.20 9.67
CA GLU A 359 -16.82 5.14 8.56
C GLU A 359 -15.41 5.00 7.94
N PHE A 360 -14.39 4.92 8.79
CA PHE A 360 -13.01 4.73 8.38
C PHE A 360 -12.81 3.40 7.66
N ILE A 361 -13.29 2.27 8.25
CA ILE A 361 -13.16 0.93 7.67
C ILE A 361 -13.83 0.88 6.29
N THR A 362 -15.06 1.37 6.20
CA THR A 362 -15.84 1.40 4.96
C THR A 362 -15.12 2.22 3.88
N LYS A 363 -14.55 3.38 4.25
CA LYS A 363 -13.82 4.26 3.32
C LYS A 363 -12.55 3.60 2.79
N VAL A 364 -11.76 2.95 3.64
CA VAL A 364 -10.54 2.23 3.22
C VAL A 364 -10.86 1.11 2.25
N ILE A 365 -11.88 0.29 2.54
CA ILE A 365 -12.32 -0.80 1.65
C ILE A 365 -12.75 -0.21 0.30
N LYS A 366 -13.58 0.83 0.32
CA LYS A 366 -14.11 1.46 -0.90
C LYS A 366 -12.98 1.99 -1.80
N VAL A 367 -12.03 2.73 -1.23
CA VAL A 367 -10.91 3.32 -1.98
C VAL A 367 -10.03 2.25 -2.62
N GLU A 368 -9.69 1.17 -1.89
CA GLU A 368 -8.87 0.08 -2.45
C GLU A 368 -9.63 -0.69 -3.54
N GLU A 369 -10.93 -0.93 -3.35
CA GLU A 369 -11.79 -1.61 -4.33
C GLU A 369 -11.94 -0.76 -5.61
N GLU A 370 -12.23 0.55 -5.49
CA GLU A 370 -12.31 1.48 -6.62
C GLU A 370 -10.97 1.63 -7.35
N SER A 371 -9.86 1.66 -6.61
CA SER A 371 -8.53 1.71 -7.19
C SER A 371 -8.21 0.46 -8.00
N PHE A 372 -8.58 -0.71 -7.49
CA PHE A 372 -8.40 -1.97 -8.20
C PHE A 372 -9.33 -2.08 -9.42
N ALA A 373 -10.57 -1.61 -9.31
CA ALA A 373 -11.54 -1.60 -10.41
C ALA A 373 -11.04 -0.84 -11.65
N LYS A 374 -10.22 0.20 -11.48
CA LYS A 374 -9.63 0.99 -12.60
C LYS A 374 -8.62 0.19 -13.43
N THR A 375 -7.94 -0.77 -12.83
CA THR A 375 -6.84 -1.52 -13.47
C THR A 375 -7.18 -2.98 -13.76
N ILE A 376 -8.21 -3.52 -13.10
CA ILE A 376 -8.57 -4.94 -13.16
C ILE A 376 -8.90 -5.40 -14.59
N ASP A 377 -9.65 -4.60 -15.36
CA ASP A 377 -10.07 -4.97 -16.72
C ASP A 377 -8.89 -5.07 -17.69
N GLN A 378 -7.87 -4.21 -17.54
CA GLN A 378 -6.65 -4.27 -18.35
C GLN A 378 -5.78 -5.48 -17.95
N GLY A 379 -5.68 -5.76 -16.66
CA GLY A 379 -4.98 -6.94 -16.17
C GLY A 379 -5.65 -8.24 -16.64
N PHE A 380 -6.98 -8.32 -16.59
CA PHE A 380 -7.71 -9.47 -17.14
C PHE A 380 -7.56 -9.63 -18.65
N LYS A 381 -7.54 -8.54 -19.43
CA LYS A 381 -7.26 -8.63 -20.87
C LYS A 381 -5.89 -9.25 -21.13
N MET A 382 -4.88 -8.85 -20.38
CA MET A 382 -3.54 -9.44 -20.48
C MET A 382 -3.54 -10.92 -20.08
N LEU A 383 -4.14 -11.27 -18.94
CA LEU A 383 -4.22 -12.66 -18.47
C LEU A 383 -5.03 -13.56 -19.40
N ASN A 384 -6.17 -13.10 -19.90
CA ASN A 384 -6.99 -13.85 -20.86
C ASN A 384 -6.23 -14.08 -22.17
N GLY A 385 -5.53 -13.07 -22.69
CA GLY A 385 -4.69 -13.24 -23.88
C GLY A 385 -3.60 -14.29 -23.71
N ILE A 386 -3.06 -14.44 -22.49
CA ILE A 386 -2.08 -15.48 -22.14
C ILE A 386 -2.77 -16.83 -22.01
N MET A 387 -3.94 -16.90 -21.35
CA MET A 387 -4.69 -18.13 -21.15
C MET A 387 -5.29 -18.72 -22.43
N ASP A 388 -5.59 -17.88 -23.40
CA ASP A 388 -6.13 -18.27 -24.72
C ASP A 388 -5.04 -18.68 -25.71
N SER A 389 -3.77 -18.47 -25.38
CA SER A 389 -2.60 -18.90 -26.18
C SER A 389 -2.26 -20.36 -25.88
N GLU A 390 -2.41 -21.24 -26.88
CA GLU A 390 -2.13 -22.70 -26.73
C GLU A 390 -0.65 -23.03 -26.44
N ASP A 391 0.27 -22.07 -26.69
CA ASP A 391 1.72 -22.29 -26.57
C ASP A 391 2.30 -21.90 -25.22
N VAL A 392 1.57 -21.17 -24.35
CA VAL A 392 2.11 -20.65 -23.10
C VAL A 392 1.85 -21.62 -21.94
N LYS A 393 2.90 -22.34 -21.51
CA LYS A 393 2.88 -23.20 -20.31
C LYS A 393 3.37 -22.48 -19.04
N VAL A 394 4.15 -21.42 -19.20
CA VAL A 394 4.74 -20.65 -18.09
C VAL A 394 4.65 -19.16 -18.42
N LEU A 395 4.04 -18.37 -17.52
CA LEU A 395 4.07 -16.91 -17.58
C LEU A 395 5.48 -16.41 -17.23
N SER A 396 6.02 -15.48 -18.02
CA SER A 396 7.34 -14.89 -17.77
C SER A 396 7.35 -14.06 -16.47
N GLY A 397 8.51 -13.97 -15.81
CA GLY A 397 8.68 -13.12 -14.63
C GLY A 397 8.48 -11.65 -14.94
N GLU A 398 8.80 -11.19 -16.15
CA GLU A 398 8.59 -9.83 -16.65
C GLU A 398 7.09 -9.49 -16.75
N ASP A 399 6.28 -10.37 -17.31
CA ASP A 399 4.84 -10.17 -17.42
C ASP A 399 4.16 -10.25 -16.05
N ALA A 400 4.60 -11.16 -15.19
CA ALA A 400 4.15 -11.25 -13.81
C ALA A 400 4.49 -9.96 -13.02
N PHE A 401 5.69 -9.42 -13.23
CA PHE A 401 6.11 -8.14 -12.63
C PHE A 401 5.25 -6.98 -13.15
N LYS A 402 4.99 -6.91 -14.45
CA LYS A 402 4.12 -5.91 -15.06
C LYS A 402 2.69 -5.98 -14.53
N LEU A 403 2.14 -7.19 -14.38
CA LEU A 403 0.83 -7.41 -13.77
C LEU A 403 0.78 -6.87 -12.33
N ASN A 404 1.84 -7.12 -11.55
CA ASN A 404 1.94 -6.66 -10.17
C ASN A 404 2.14 -5.14 -10.07
N ASP A 405 3.13 -4.60 -10.77
CA ASP A 405 3.58 -3.21 -10.66
C ASP A 405 2.62 -2.21 -11.33
N THR A 406 2.15 -2.54 -12.54
CA THR A 406 1.33 -1.63 -13.38
C THR A 406 -0.17 -1.82 -13.12
N TYR A 407 -0.63 -3.07 -13.08
CA TYR A 407 -2.07 -3.38 -12.96
C TYR A 407 -2.49 -3.74 -11.53
N GLY A 408 -1.54 -3.84 -10.61
CA GLY A 408 -1.82 -4.10 -9.22
C GLY A 408 -2.34 -5.51 -8.93
N PHE A 409 -2.06 -6.51 -9.80
CA PHE A 409 -2.38 -7.91 -9.52
C PHE A 409 -1.31 -8.51 -8.59
N PRO A 410 -1.65 -8.87 -7.35
CA PRO A 410 -0.72 -9.60 -6.50
C PRO A 410 -0.26 -10.88 -7.19
N ILE A 411 1.02 -11.24 -7.01
CA ILE A 411 1.58 -12.43 -7.67
C ILE A 411 0.79 -13.70 -7.34
N ASP A 412 0.28 -13.81 -6.11
CA ASP A 412 -0.51 -14.96 -5.69
C ASP A 412 -1.85 -15.03 -6.41
N LEU A 413 -2.51 -13.88 -6.65
CA LEU A 413 -3.73 -13.80 -7.44
C LEU A 413 -3.47 -14.16 -8.92
N THR A 414 -2.35 -13.71 -9.48
CA THR A 414 -1.92 -14.09 -10.83
C THR A 414 -1.70 -15.59 -10.94
N LYS A 415 -1.01 -16.21 -9.97
CA LYS A 415 -0.80 -17.67 -9.88
C LYS A 415 -2.13 -18.43 -9.80
N GLU A 416 -3.05 -17.97 -8.93
CA GLU A 416 -4.36 -18.59 -8.76
C GLU A 416 -5.15 -18.61 -10.08
N ILE A 417 -5.21 -17.47 -10.78
CA ILE A 417 -5.93 -17.35 -12.06
C ILE A 417 -5.33 -18.28 -13.13
N LEU A 418 -4.02 -18.28 -13.27
CA LEU A 418 -3.33 -19.08 -14.29
C LEU A 418 -3.35 -20.58 -13.98
N SER A 419 -3.38 -20.95 -12.70
CA SER A 419 -3.47 -22.36 -12.29
C SER A 419 -4.80 -23.03 -12.73
N GLU A 420 -5.87 -22.26 -12.90
CA GLU A 420 -7.16 -22.74 -13.45
C GLU A 420 -7.02 -23.33 -14.86
N LYS A 421 -5.97 -22.92 -15.59
CA LYS A 421 -5.60 -23.43 -16.93
C LYS A 421 -4.32 -24.28 -16.93
N GLY A 422 -3.77 -24.59 -15.77
CA GLY A 422 -2.53 -25.34 -15.64
C GLY A 422 -1.26 -24.57 -16.03
N ILE A 423 -1.34 -23.25 -16.16
CA ILE A 423 -0.21 -22.37 -16.51
C ILE A 423 0.57 -22.02 -15.23
N LYS A 424 1.88 -22.24 -15.24
CA LYS A 424 2.79 -21.86 -14.15
C LYS A 424 3.26 -20.41 -14.29
N VAL A 425 3.85 -19.86 -13.24
CA VAL A 425 4.46 -18.52 -13.24
C VAL A 425 5.93 -18.64 -12.86
N ASP A 426 6.81 -17.92 -13.55
CA ASP A 426 8.22 -17.80 -13.21
C ASP A 426 8.37 -16.83 -12.01
N VAL A 427 8.19 -17.40 -10.82
CA VAL A 427 8.23 -16.66 -9.56
C VAL A 427 9.66 -16.22 -9.20
N ASP A 428 10.67 -16.95 -9.62
CA ASP A 428 12.05 -16.64 -9.26
C ASP A 428 12.52 -15.40 -10.02
N ARG A 429 12.24 -15.33 -11.31
CA ARG A 429 12.53 -14.13 -12.11
C ARG A 429 11.70 -12.93 -11.65
N PHE A 430 10.43 -13.13 -11.27
CA PHE A 430 9.62 -12.08 -10.65
C PHE A 430 10.26 -11.51 -9.37
N ARG A 431 10.76 -12.39 -8.49
CA ARG A 431 11.44 -11.97 -7.25
C ARG A 431 12.74 -11.19 -7.53
N GLU A 432 13.49 -11.58 -8.54
CA GLU A 432 14.68 -10.84 -8.99
C GLU A 432 14.32 -9.40 -9.40
N LEU A 433 13.31 -9.25 -10.26
CA LEU A 433 12.84 -7.95 -10.73
C LEU A 433 12.35 -7.06 -9.58
N MET A 434 11.65 -7.65 -8.59
CA MET A 434 11.25 -6.94 -7.37
C MET A 434 12.47 -6.49 -6.54
N LYS A 435 13.52 -7.31 -6.44
CA LYS A 435 14.78 -6.92 -5.76
C LYS A 435 15.50 -5.81 -6.51
N GLU A 436 15.56 -5.89 -7.84
CA GLU A 436 16.15 -4.85 -8.69
C GLU A 436 15.42 -3.51 -8.54
N GLN A 437 14.08 -3.53 -8.49
CA GLN A 437 13.27 -2.34 -8.26
C GLN A 437 13.57 -1.73 -6.88
N LYS A 438 13.62 -2.56 -5.83
CA LYS A 438 14.02 -2.13 -4.47
C LYS A 438 15.42 -1.52 -4.45
N LYS A 439 16.37 -2.15 -5.16
CA LYS A 439 17.75 -1.64 -5.25
C LYS A 439 17.78 -0.27 -5.96
N ARG A 440 17.12 -0.15 -7.11
CA ARG A 440 17.01 1.13 -7.84
C ARG A 440 16.40 2.24 -6.97
N SER A 441 15.36 1.92 -6.20
CA SER A 441 14.74 2.87 -5.26
C SER A 441 15.66 3.24 -4.10
N ARG A 442 16.51 2.32 -3.62
CA ARG A 442 17.56 2.58 -2.62
C ARG A 442 18.70 3.43 -3.19
N ASP A 443 19.18 3.06 -4.38
CA ASP A 443 20.31 3.75 -5.02
C ASP A 443 19.92 5.19 -5.42
N ALA A 444 18.68 5.41 -5.84
CA ALA A 444 18.11 6.74 -6.05
C ALA A 444 18.05 7.58 -4.74
N ARG A 445 17.84 6.93 -3.58
CA ARG A 445 17.90 7.59 -2.27
C ARG A 445 19.35 7.86 -1.83
N LYS A 446 20.31 6.96 -2.08
CA LYS A 446 21.72 7.14 -1.77
C LYS A 446 22.38 8.26 -2.59
N ASN A 447 22.03 8.38 -3.86
CA ASN A 447 22.54 9.45 -4.72
C ASN A 447 22.01 10.86 -4.39
N ALA A 448 21.07 10.97 -3.46
CA ALA A 448 20.51 12.23 -2.96
C ALA A 448 21.17 12.72 -1.66
N GLY A 449 22.12 12.00 -1.06
CA GLY A 449 22.79 12.37 0.21
C GLY A 449 24.14 11.66 0.40
N ALA A 450 25.11 12.42 0.61
CA ALA A 450 26.48 12.32 1.11
C ALA A 450 26.92 11.04 1.87
N ASP A 451 26.95 9.86 1.26
CA ASP A 451 27.53 8.63 1.85
C ASP A 451 28.94 8.30 1.27
N ALA A 452 29.67 9.28 0.73
CA ALA A 452 30.93 9.02 0.00
C ALA A 452 32.19 8.88 0.88
N TRP A 453 32.11 9.17 2.19
CA TRP A 453 33.29 9.38 3.03
C TRP A 453 33.58 8.30 4.07
N ILE A 454 32.70 7.34 4.31
CA ILE A 454 32.89 6.30 5.33
C ILE A 454 32.96 4.92 4.69
N SER A 455 34.13 4.28 4.72
CA SER A 455 34.18 2.81 4.57
C SER A 455 33.77 2.19 5.92
N ASP A 456 32.86 1.20 5.91
CA ASP A 456 32.40 0.40 7.07
C ASP A 456 33.54 -0.35 7.80
N THR A 457 34.79 -0.08 7.47
CA THR A 457 35.96 -0.89 7.85
C THR A 457 36.92 -0.21 8.84
N THR A 458 36.69 1.07 9.24
CA THR A 458 37.60 1.72 10.17
C THR A 458 37.25 1.32 11.61
N ASP A 459 38.16 0.61 12.28
CA ASP A 459 38.03 0.23 13.68
C ASP A 459 38.22 1.44 14.60
N LEU A 460 37.15 1.82 15.30
CA LEU A 460 37.10 2.86 16.33
C LEU A 460 36.69 2.30 17.71
N SER A 461 36.75 1.00 17.90
CA SER A 461 36.32 0.31 19.13
C SER A 461 37.11 0.72 20.38
N ASP A 462 38.35 1.21 20.20
CA ASP A 462 39.24 1.71 21.26
C ASP A 462 39.06 3.22 21.56
N VAL A 463 38.23 3.92 20.75
CA VAL A 463 37.99 5.36 20.93
C VAL A 463 36.85 5.58 21.93
N ALA A 464 37.05 6.49 22.86
CA ALA A 464 36.02 6.83 23.86
C ALA A 464 34.76 7.41 23.19
N ASN A 465 33.61 7.23 23.83
CA ASN A 465 32.35 7.80 23.38
C ASN A 465 32.41 9.32 23.38
N THR A 466 31.76 9.94 22.39
CA THR A 466 31.66 11.40 22.28
C THR A 466 30.49 11.89 23.16
N GLU A 467 30.74 12.90 24.01
CA GLU A 467 29.68 13.60 24.73
C GLU A 467 29.00 14.63 23.83
N PHE A 468 27.69 14.53 23.67
CA PHE A 468 26.91 15.48 22.88
C PHE A 468 26.35 16.61 23.76
N VAL A 469 26.87 17.82 23.58
CA VAL A 469 26.45 19.04 24.31
C VAL A 469 25.53 19.95 23.49
N GLY A 470 25.26 19.62 22.23
CA GLY A 470 24.60 20.47 21.25
C GLY A 470 23.11 20.71 21.46
N TYR A 471 22.50 20.20 22.53
CA TYR A 471 21.13 20.62 22.91
C TYR A 471 21.11 22.00 23.58
N THR A 472 22.21 22.39 24.25
CA THR A 472 22.34 23.63 25.03
C THR A 472 23.44 24.55 24.53
N GLU A 473 24.44 24.00 23.90
CA GLU A 473 25.66 24.73 23.47
C GLU A 473 25.82 24.65 21.95
N LEU A 474 26.12 25.76 21.33
CA LEU A 474 26.46 25.82 19.90
C LEU A 474 27.97 25.95 19.66
N LYS A 475 28.72 26.13 20.74
CA LYS A 475 30.21 26.24 20.73
C LYS A 475 30.77 25.41 21.88
N SER A 476 31.91 24.76 21.67
CA SER A 476 32.64 24.08 22.74
C SER A 476 34.14 24.08 22.48
N THR A 477 34.91 23.82 23.52
CA THR A 477 36.32 23.44 23.38
C THR A 477 36.38 21.93 23.54
N SER A 478 36.95 21.22 22.58
CA SER A 478 36.93 19.77 22.48
C SER A 478 38.32 19.24 22.18
N LYS A 479 38.59 17.99 22.56
CA LYS A 479 39.87 17.30 22.30
C LYS A 479 39.72 16.33 21.14
N VAL A 480 40.64 16.33 20.21
CA VAL A 480 40.71 15.39 19.10
C VAL A 480 41.11 14.02 19.61
N LEU A 481 40.22 13.03 19.48
CA LEU A 481 40.45 11.63 19.90
C LEU A 481 41.00 10.78 18.76
N ALA A 482 40.55 10.97 17.54
CA ALA A 482 41.04 10.25 16.38
C ALA A 482 40.84 11.08 15.10
N ILE A 483 41.66 10.81 14.11
CA ILE A 483 41.58 11.38 12.75
C ILE A 483 41.58 10.18 11.79
N VAL A 484 40.59 10.15 10.86
CA VAL A 484 40.47 9.10 9.83
C VAL A 484 40.55 9.76 8.45
N LYS A 485 41.53 9.39 7.65
CA LYS A 485 41.72 9.84 6.27
C LYS A 485 41.65 8.61 5.36
N ASP A 486 40.85 8.65 4.32
CA ASP A 486 40.69 7.55 3.34
C ASP A 486 40.44 6.18 4.00
N GLY A 487 39.70 6.16 5.10
CA GLY A 487 39.38 4.94 5.85
C GLY A 487 40.49 4.43 6.77
N VAL A 488 41.62 5.16 6.91
CA VAL A 488 42.76 4.78 7.75
C VAL A 488 42.99 5.84 8.84
N ARG A 489 43.28 5.40 10.06
CA ARG A 489 43.64 6.30 11.17
C ARG A 489 44.99 6.93 10.92
N VAL A 490 45.07 8.23 11.12
CA VAL A 490 46.31 9.03 11.01
C VAL A 490 46.52 9.87 12.24
N ASP A 491 47.77 10.22 12.54
CA ASP A 491 48.11 11.05 13.70
C ASP A 491 47.86 12.54 13.48
N SER A 492 47.87 12.99 12.22
CA SER A 492 47.73 14.41 11.85
C SER A 492 47.08 14.59 10.50
N ILE A 493 46.52 15.81 10.27
CA ILE A 493 45.96 16.24 9.00
C ILE A 493 46.35 17.69 8.76
N GLY A 494 46.57 18.08 7.49
CA GLY A 494 47.03 19.40 7.08
C GLY A 494 46.14 20.08 6.05
N GLU A 495 46.55 21.30 5.67
CA GLU A 495 45.84 22.16 4.73
C GLU A 495 45.49 21.47 3.40
N GLY A 496 44.28 21.67 2.93
CA GLY A 496 43.71 21.06 1.70
C GLY A 496 43.28 19.61 1.80
N GLU A 497 43.44 18.99 2.96
CA GLU A 497 43.05 17.59 3.17
C GLU A 497 41.66 17.48 3.71
N ASN A 498 41.02 16.32 3.38
CA ASN A 498 39.71 15.92 3.91
C ASN A 498 39.90 14.75 4.86
N ALA A 499 39.23 14.79 6.02
CA ALA A 499 39.22 13.69 6.96
C ALA A 499 38.00 13.72 7.86
N ILE A 500 37.78 12.60 8.56
CA ILE A 500 36.83 12.50 9.67
C ILE A 500 37.59 12.77 10.96
N ILE A 501 37.11 13.72 11.75
CA ILE A 501 37.66 14.05 13.07
C ILE A 501 36.69 13.57 14.13
N VAL A 502 37.20 12.82 15.12
CA VAL A 502 36.45 12.37 16.29
C VAL A 502 36.84 13.18 17.49
N LEU A 503 35.88 13.68 18.26
CA LEU A 503 36.05 14.52 19.42
C LEU A 503 35.57 13.85 20.69
N ASP A 504 36.15 14.24 21.87
CA ASP A 504 35.67 13.81 23.19
C ASP A 504 34.26 14.35 23.50
N LYS A 505 34.00 15.61 23.12
CA LYS A 505 32.66 16.21 23.20
C LYS A 505 32.36 17.04 21.96
N THR A 506 31.09 17.23 21.63
CA THR A 506 30.72 17.96 20.42
C THR A 506 29.38 18.70 20.57
N PRO A 507 29.31 19.97 20.02
CA PRO A 507 28.04 20.67 19.89
C PRO A 507 27.30 20.29 18.57
N PHE A 508 27.95 19.57 17.64
CA PHE A 508 27.39 19.20 16.35
C PHE A 508 26.45 18.05 16.49
N TYR A 509 25.21 18.21 16.04
CA TYR A 509 24.24 17.14 15.95
C TYR A 509 24.66 16.15 14.85
N GLY A 510 24.83 14.89 15.21
CA GLY A 510 25.07 13.83 14.24
C GLY A 510 23.78 13.34 13.61
N GLU A 511 23.76 13.20 12.28
CA GLU A 511 22.59 12.74 11.52
C GLU A 511 21.86 11.57 12.20
N GLY A 512 20.55 11.71 12.35
CA GLY A 512 19.73 10.69 13.02
C GLY A 512 18.26 11.10 13.11
N GLY A 513 17.37 10.12 13.17
CA GLY A 513 15.92 10.36 13.26
C GLY A 513 15.37 11.17 12.08
N GLY A 514 16.03 11.14 10.92
CA GLY A 514 15.65 11.92 9.75
C GLY A 514 16.10 13.38 9.76
N GLN A 515 16.74 13.87 10.82
CA GLN A 515 17.40 15.18 10.85
C GLN A 515 18.80 15.07 10.26
N VAL A 516 19.17 15.98 9.36
CA VAL A 516 20.52 16.07 8.80
C VAL A 516 21.54 16.47 9.86
N GLY A 517 22.81 16.08 9.64
CA GLY A 517 23.93 16.48 10.48
C GLY A 517 24.23 17.97 10.41
N ASP A 518 24.82 18.50 11.47
CA ASP A 518 25.26 19.87 11.51
C ASP A 518 26.54 20.12 10.70
N THR A 519 26.71 21.38 10.32
CA THR A 519 27.89 21.95 9.74
C THR A 519 28.43 23.09 10.61
N GLY A 520 29.65 23.52 10.35
CA GLY A 520 30.25 24.66 11.05
C GLY A 520 31.77 24.68 10.91
N VAL A 521 32.48 25.11 11.94
CA VAL A 521 33.92 25.27 11.89
C VAL A 521 34.62 24.68 13.11
N MET A 522 35.88 24.24 12.91
CA MET A 522 36.82 23.84 13.95
C MET A 522 38.08 24.66 13.83
N GLU A 523 38.58 25.24 14.94
CA GLU A 523 39.75 26.13 14.95
C GLU A 523 40.67 25.81 16.12
N SER A 524 41.98 25.89 15.90
CA SER A 524 43.02 25.77 16.93
C SER A 524 44.31 26.45 16.49
N GLY A 525 44.62 27.61 17.05
CA GLY A 525 45.78 28.41 16.64
C GLY A 525 45.75 28.82 15.17
N SER A 526 46.64 28.27 14.33
CA SER A 526 46.63 28.47 12.88
C SER A 526 45.77 27.46 12.10
N PHE A 527 45.29 26.44 12.76
CA PHE A 527 44.41 25.43 12.15
C PHE A 527 42.98 25.95 12.05
N SER A 528 42.41 25.80 10.87
CA SER A 528 40.96 26.03 10.61
C SER A 528 40.44 24.97 9.63
N ALA A 529 39.32 24.38 9.94
CA ALA A 529 38.63 23.43 9.07
C ALA A 529 37.12 23.69 9.06
N ASP A 530 36.48 23.52 7.90
CA ASP A 530 35.05 23.44 7.80
C ASP A 530 34.58 22.05 8.23
N VAL A 531 33.52 21.98 8.98
CA VAL A 531 32.74 20.75 9.23
C VAL A 531 31.61 20.70 8.21
N ASP A 532 31.77 19.84 7.21
CA ASP A 532 30.86 19.75 6.06
C ASP A 532 29.62 18.91 6.40
N ASN A 533 29.75 17.93 7.31
CA ASN A 533 28.65 17.10 7.84
C ASN A 533 29.07 16.41 9.15
N THR A 534 28.09 16.04 9.95
CA THR A 534 28.31 15.26 11.16
C THR A 534 27.40 14.04 11.13
N THR A 535 27.98 12.85 11.30
CA THR A 535 27.26 11.56 11.37
C THR A 535 27.61 10.82 12.66
N LYS A 536 27.07 9.60 12.83
CA LYS A 536 27.40 8.74 13.97
C LYS A 536 27.89 7.37 13.49
N ASN A 537 28.69 6.70 14.34
CA ASN A 537 29.00 5.30 14.11
C ASN A 537 27.76 4.40 14.25
N PRO A 538 27.80 3.11 13.85
CA PRO A 538 26.65 2.20 13.93
C PRO A 538 26.07 2.01 15.33
N SER A 539 26.89 2.15 16.39
CA SER A 539 26.41 2.09 17.79
C SER A 539 25.78 3.40 18.27
N GLY A 540 25.91 4.50 17.50
CA GLY A 540 25.37 5.82 17.87
C GLY A 540 26.16 6.58 18.94
N THR A 541 27.31 6.06 19.38
CA THR A 541 28.06 6.56 20.52
C THR A 541 29.26 7.47 20.17
N ILE A 542 29.73 7.41 18.92
CA ILE A 542 30.85 8.21 18.44
C ILE A 542 30.36 9.12 17.32
N TYR A 543 30.64 10.43 17.41
CA TYR A 543 30.29 11.43 16.40
C TYR A 543 31.45 11.61 15.43
N LEU A 544 31.13 11.54 14.14
CA LEU A 544 32.07 11.57 13.03
C LEU A 544 31.91 12.89 12.27
N HIS A 545 32.87 13.78 12.42
CA HIS A 545 32.84 15.09 11.79
C HIS A 545 33.65 15.03 10.46
N ALA A 546 32.92 15.05 9.33
CA ALA A 546 33.58 15.18 8.01
C ALA A 546 34.07 16.60 7.83
N CYS A 547 35.38 16.76 7.71
CA CYS A 547 36.03 18.06 7.72
C CYS A 547 36.88 18.27 6.48
N THR A 548 36.89 19.53 5.99
CA THR A 548 37.83 20.04 4.97
C THR A 548 38.78 21.08 5.61
N VAL A 549 40.08 20.81 5.66
CA VAL A 549 41.07 21.70 6.28
C VAL A 549 41.33 22.88 5.38
N LYS A 550 41.08 24.10 5.88
CA LYS A 550 41.31 25.38 5.17
C LYS A 550 42.71 25.93 5.36
N SER A 551 43.27 25.77 6.55
CA SER A 551 44.61 26.25 6.87
C SER A 551 45.23 25.47 8.02
N GLY A 552 46.58 25.44 8.06
CA GLY A 552 47.35 24.86 9.14
C GLY A 552 47.28 23.32 9.21
N SER A 553 47.55 22.75 10.39
CA SER A 553 47.48 21.31 10.65
C SER A 553 47.04 21.03 12.08
N ILE A 554 46.44 19.84 12.32
CA ILE A 554 46.02 19.39 13.63
C ILE A 554 46.47 17.94 13.88
N ASN A 555 46.82 17.64 15.16
CA ASN A 555 47.23 16.31 15.59
C ASN A 555 46.16 15.70 16.53
N VAL A 556 46.15 14.38 16.62
CA VAL A 556 45.44 13.68 17.67
C VAL A 556 45.91 14.16 19.04
N GLY A 557 44.98 14.39 19.95
CA GLY A 557 45.21 14.91 21.29
C GLY A 557 45.20 16.44 21.40
N ALA A 558 45.15 17.19 20.31
CA ALA A 558 45.04 18.66 20.33
C ALA A 558 43.62 19.11 20.79
N GLU A 559 43.60 20.33 21.35
CA GLU A 559 42.34 21.03 21.65
C GLU A 559 41.89 21.86 20.46
N VAL A 560 40.63 21.83 20.16
CA VAL A 560 39.95 22.59 19.12
C VAL A 560 38.74 23.33 19.69
N SER A 561 38.54 24.56 19.24
CA SER A 561 37.29 25.29 19.41
C SER A 561 36.39 24.92 18.28
N THR A 562 35.17 24.53 18.61
CA THR A 562 34.13 24.11 17.68
C THR A 562 32.97 25.09 17.69
N ALA A 563 32.43 25.43 16.53
CA ALA A 563 31.27 26.31 16.41
C ALA A 563 30.34 25.79 15.31
N VAL A 564 29.11 25.49 15.70
CA VAL A 564 28.02 25.07 14.79
C VAL A 564 27.59 26.29 13.94
N ASP A 565 27.22 26.09 12.69
CA ASP A 565 26.49 27.07 11.89
C ASP A 565 25.14 27.38 12.54
N GLU A 566 25.07 28.52 13.23
CA GLU A 566 23.92 28.89 14.06
C GLU A 566 22.66 29.14 13.23
N GLU A 567 22.82 29.73 12.03
CA GLU A 567 21.69 30.05 11.13
C GLU A 567 21.08 28.76 10.56
N ARG A 568 21.96 27.89 10.03
CA ARG A 568 21.53 26.58 9.52
C ARG A 568 20.88 25.71 10.60
N ARG A 569 21.45 25.61 11.80
CA ARG A 569 20.89 24.90 12.95
C ARG A 569 19.50 25.46 13.34
N ALA A 570 19.35 26.78 13.33
CA ALA A 570 18.10 27.43 13.66
C ALA A 570 17.01 27.05 12.65
N ASP A 571 17.32 27.00 11.35
CA ASP A 571 16.37 26.58 10.32
C ASP A 571 16.01 25.09 10.45
N ILE A 572 17.00 24.22 10.70
CA ILE A 572 16.75 22.78 10.97
C ILE A 572 15.82 22.59 12.17
N THR A 573 16.05 23.31 13.31
CA THR A 573 15.21 23.17 14.52
C THR A 573 13.78 23.65 14.29
N ARG A 574 13.59 24.71 13.47
CA ARG A 574 12.25 25.17 13.02
C ARG A 574 11.55 24.06 12.26
N ASN A 575 12.18 23.52 11.24
CA ASN A 575 11.64 22.48 10.39
C ASN A 575 11.31 21.20 11.19
N HIS A 576 12.17 20.80 12.14
CA HIS A 576 11.94 19.61 12.95
C HIS A 576 10.74 19.78 13.89
N THR A 577 10.65 20.93 14.56
CA THR A 577 9.49 21.19 15.43
C THR A 577 8.20 21.30 14.62
N ALA A 578 8.25 21.89 13.41
CA ALA A 578 7.09 21.93 12.53
C ALA A 578 6.64 20.53 12.06
N ALA A 579 7.56 19.58 11.90
CA ALA A 579 7.21 18.20 11.57
C ALA A 579 6.37 17.54 12.67
N HIS A 580 6.70 17.78 13.95
CA HIS A 580 5.89 17.33 15.09
C HIS A 580 4.49 17.96 15.10
N LEU A 581 4.40 19.28 14.90
CA LEU A 581 3.09 19.95 14.82
C LEU A 581 2.29 19.45 13.62
N LEU A 582 2.94 19.17 12.49
CA LEU A 582 2.30 18.62 11.29
C LEU A 582 1.74 17.22 11.57
N GLN A 583 2.47 16.34 12.24
CA GLN A 583 2.00 15.01 12.61
C GLN A 583 0.73 15.08 13.44
N SER A 584 0.72 15.90 14.47
CA SER A 584 -0.46 16.08 15.33
C SER A 584 -1.63 16.69 14.57
N ALA A 585 -1.40 17.69 13.71
CA ALA A 585 -2.44 18.29 12.88
C ALA A 585 -3.03 17.29 11.87
N LEU A 586 -2.21 16.47 11.24
CA LEU A 586 -2.67 15.41 10.34
C LEU A 586 -3.54 14.39 11.08
N ARG A 587 -3.18 14.02 12.32
CA ARG A 587 -3.99 13.11 13.14
C ARG A 587 -5.31 13.72 13.56
N GLU A 588 -5.35 15.00 13.88
CA GLU A 588 -6.57 15.71 14.26
C GLU A 588 -7.53 15.83 13.07
N VAL A 589 -7.03 16.11 11.86
CA VAL A 589 -7.84 16.32 10.65
C VAL A 589 -8.22 15.00 9.97
N LEU A 590 -7.28 14.06 9.85
CA LEU A 590 -7.47 12.82 9.07
C LEU A 590 -7.79 11.60 9.95
N GLY A 591 -7.46 11.66 11.23
CA GLY A 591 -7.71 10.58 12.19
C GLY A 591 -6.44 9.88 12.70
N ASN A 592 -6.62 9.10 13.77
CA ASN A 592 -5.55 8.46 14.54
C ASN A 592 -4.75 7.37 13.78
N HIS A 593 -5.19 6.95 12.60
CA HIS A 593 -4.46 6.02 11.74
C HIS A 593 -3.22 6.65 11.10
N VAL A 594 -3.11 7.98 11.10
CA VAL A 594 -1.92 8.68 10.62
C VAL A 594 -0.75 8.40 11.56
N GLN A 595 0.29 7.78 11.00
CA GLN A 595 1.55 7.48 11.69
C GLN A 595 2.71 7.88 10.78
N GLN A 596 3.79 8.35 11.36
CA GLN A 596 5.01 8.64 10.63
C GLN A 596 5.58 7.35 10.00
N ALA A 597 5.82 7.39 8.69
CA ALA A 597 6.47 6.32 7.92
C ALA A 597 7.93 6.67 7.56
N GLY A 598 8.31 7.95 7.68
CA GLY A 598 9.64 8.46 7.47
C GLY A 598 9.67 9.98 7.49
N GLN A 599 10.86 10.54 7.64
CA GLN A 599 11.05 11.99 7.52
C GLN A 599 12.44 12.33 7.00
N LEU A 600 12.58 13.55 6.51
CA LEU A 600 13.85 14.23 6.27
C LEU A 600 13.68 15.67 6.73
N VAL A 601 14.57 16.13 7.59
CA VAL A 601 14.57 17.50 8.12
C VAL A 601 15.89 18.17 7.77
N SER A 602 15.83 19.16 6.88
CA SER A 602 16.98 20.01 6.49
C SER A 602 16.73 21.47 6.84
N ASP A 603 17.67 22.32 6.53
CA ASP A 603 17.58 23.77 6.68
C ASP A 603 16.57 24.39 5.70
N ASP A 604 16.55 23.95 4.44
CA ASP A 604 15.68 24.51 3.41
C ASP A 604 14.21 24.12 3.54
N TYR A 605 13.95 22.83 3.87
CA TYR A 605 12.60 22.27 3.97
C TYR A 605 12.61 21.01 4.82
N PHE A 606 11.43 20.52 5.17
CA PHE A 606 11.29 19.17 5.67
C PHE A 606 10.29 18.36 4.86
N ARG A 607 10.48 17.06 4.91
CA ARG A 607 9.66 16.05 4.27
C ARG A 607 9.12 15.10 5.32
N PHE A 608 7.83 14.89 5.30
CA PHE A 608 7.13 14.03 6.22
C PHE A 608 6.33 12.98 5.47
N ASP A 609 6.69 11.71 5.62
CA ASP A 609 6.01 10.56 5.05
C ASP A 609 5.10 9.97 6.12
N PHE A 610 3.83 9.73 5.79
CA PHE A 610 2.84 9.27 6.75
C PHE A 610 1.87 8.26 6.14
N THR A 611 1.29 7.42 6.99
CA THR A 611 0.30 6.42 6.56
C THR A 611 -1.03 7.09 6.28
N HIS A 612 -1.49 7.00 5.01
CA HIS A 612 -2.84 7.39 4.61
C HIS A 612 -3.18 6.75 3.26
N PHE A 613 -4.45 6.41 3.06
CA PHE A 613 -4.91 5.55 1.96
C PHE A 613 -5.32 6.31 0.70
N GLU A 614 -5.50 7.64 0.75
CA GLU A 614 -5.90 8.48 -0.39
C GLU A 614 -5.12 9.80 -0.45
N ALA A 615 -5.26 10.55 -1.55
CA ALA A 615 -4.72 11.91 -1.66
C ALA A 615 -5.53 12.86 -0.78
N LEU A 616 -4.84 13.80 -0.10
CA LEU A 616 -5.51 14.83 0.66
C LEU A 616 -6.24 15.80 -0.28
N THR A 617 -7.44 16.17 0.10
CA THR A 617 -8.19 17.21 -0.60
C THR A 617 -7.57 18.59 -0.34
N ALA A 618 -7.82 19.54 -1.25
CA ALA A 618 -7.37 20.92 -1.05
C ALA A 618 -7.90 21.53 0.27
N LYS A 619 -9.11 21.12 0.69
CA LYS A 619 -9.69 21.54 1.95
C LYS A 619 -8.92 21.02 3.16
N GLU A 620 -8.61 19.72 3.19
CA GLU A 620 -7.83 19.08 4.26
C GLU A 620 -6.42 19.67 4.35
N LEU A 621 -5.75 19.90 3.22
CA LEU A 621 -4.43 20.54 3.19
C LEU A 621 -4.46 21.93 3.80
N ILE A 622 -5.49 22.74 3.49
CA ILE A 622 -5.66 24.08 4.06
C ILE A 622 -5.95 23.97 5.55
N GLU A 623 -6.79 23.04 5.98
CA GLU A 623 -7.17 22.84 7.38
C GLU A 623 -5.96 22.43 8.23
N VAL A 624 -5.18 21.44 7.78
CA VAL A 624 -3.92 21.03 8.41
C VAL A 624 -2.95 22.21 8.51
N GLN A 625 -2.72 22.92 7.40
CA GLN A 625 -1.82 24.08 7.38
C GLN A 625 -2.26 25.18 8.35
N ASN A 626 -3.56 25.48 8.39
CA ASN A 626 -4.11 26.49 9.28
C ASN A 626 -3.99 26.08 10.74
N LEU A 627 -4.20 24.80 11.05
CA LEU A 627 -4.06 24.27 12.40
C LEU A 627 -2.61 24.37 12.89
N VAL A 628 -1.63 24.00 12.07
CA VAL A 628 -0.20 24.15 12.41
C VAL A 628 0.12 25.63 12.65
N ASN A 629 -0.29 26.55 11.75
CA ASN A 629 -0.03 27.97 11.93
C ASN A 629 -0.72 28.54 13.17
N LYS A 630 -1.92 28.06 13.50
CA LYS A 630 -2.62 28.44 14.75
C LYS A 630 -1.76 28.05 15.96
N LYS A 631 -1.21 26.83 16.00
CA LYS A 631 -0.35 26.36 17.09
C LYS A 631 0.99 27.12 17.15
N ILE A 632 1.50 27.60 16.03
CA ILE A 632 2.64 28.49 15.99
C ILE A 632 2.30 29.83 16.65
N LEU A 633 1.18 30.44 16.28
CA LEU A 633 0.73 31.74 16.80
C LEU A 633 0.29 31.69 18.28
N GLU A 634 -0.08 30.49 18.79
CA GLU A 634 -0.33 30.29 20.22
C GLU A 634 0.95 30.40 21.08
N ALA A 635 2.13 30.46 20.46
CA ALA A 635 3.43 30.61 21.13
C ALA A 635 3.66 29.59 22.25
N ILE A 636 3.38 28.31 21.97
CA ILE A 636 3.44 27.21 22.95
C ILE A 636 4.90 26.96 23.33
N PRO A 637 5.26 26.89 24.63
CA PRO A 637 6.59 26.44 25.05
C PRO A 637 6.85 25.01 24.58
N VAL A 638 8.04 24.79 24.00
CA VAL A 638 8.50 23.44 23.62
C VAL A 638 9.46 22.97 24.73
N THR A 639 9.05 21.91 25.41
CA THR A 639 9.80 21.34 26.53
C THR A 639 10.39 20.00 26.16
N THR A 640 11.52 19.68 26.79
CA THR A 640 12.20 18.40 26.61
C THR A 640 12.45 17.77 27.97
N GLN A 641 12.14 16.49 28.13
CA GLN A 641 12.34 15.75 29.36
C GLN A 641 12.87 14.33 29.04
N GLU A 642 13.81 13.87 29.86
CA GLU A 642 14.23 12.47 29.83
C GLU A 642 13.53 11.72 30.95
N MET A 643 12.92 10.58 30.61
CA MET A 643 12.14 9.78 31.55
C MET A 643 12.11 8.31 31.16
N PRO A 644 11.76 7.40 32.09
CA PRO A 644 11.52 6.01 31.78
C PRO A 644 10.45 5.84 30.69
N ILE A 645 10.68 4.91 29.78
CA ILE A 645 9.78 4.69 28.62
C ILE A 645 8.33 4.40 29.05
N GLU A 646 8.13 3.73 30.16
CA GLU A 646 6.77 3.42 30.67
C GLU A 646 6.03 4.67 31.19
N GLU A 647 6.74 5.65 31.72
CA GLU A 647 6.17 6.94 32.11
C GLU A 647 5.82 7.77 30.88
N ALA A 648 6.71 7.79 29.90
CA ALA A 648 6.48 8.49 28.64
C ALA A 648 5.26 7.95 27.86
N LYS A 649 5.04 6.63 27.87
CA LYS A 649 3.84 6.00 27.32
C LYS A 649 2.56 6.42 28.04
N LYS A 650 2.59 6.59 29.36
CA LYS A 650 1.43 7.07 30.14
C LYS A 650 1.06 8.52 29.82
N LEU A 651 2.03 9.34 29.40
CA LEU A 651 1.78 10.69 28.89
C LEU A 651 1.17 10.73 27.49
N GLY A 652 0.97 9.57 26.85
CA GLY A 652 0.49 9.47 25.49
C GLY A 652 1.53 9.84 24.42
N ALA A 653 2.82 9.85 24.78
CA ALA A 653 3.89 10.20 23.88
C ALA A 653 3.97 9.22 22.70
N MET A 654 4.01 9.75 21.50
CA MET A 654 4.09 8.98 20.26
C MET A 654 5.52 8.49 20.02
N ALA A 655 5.67 7.17 19.82
CA ALA A 655 6.92 6.54 19.43
C ALA A 655 6.93 6.25 17.92
N LEU A 656 8.08 6.35 17.28
CA LEU A 656 8.24 5.95 15.89
C LEU A 656 8.11 4.44 15.74
N PHE A 657 7.37 4.01 14.73
CA PHE A 657 7.15 2.58 14.49
C PHE A 657 8.44 1.90 14.00
N GLY A 658 8.90 0.89 14.72
CA GLY A 658 10.07 0.07 14.34
C GLY A 658 11.41 0.53 14.90
N GLU A 659 11.49 1.60 15.66
CA GLU A 659 12.71 1.97 16.40
C GLU A 659 12.80 1.25 17.74
N LYS A 660 14.01 0.84 18.11
CA LYS A 660 14.31 0.28 19.42
C LYS A 660 14.73 1.42 20.35
N TYR A 661 13.95 1.65 21.37
CA TYR A 661 14.24 2.64 22.39
C TYR A 661 14.91 1.96 23.59
N GLY A 662 15.80 2.69 24.28
CA GLY A 662 16.34 2.27 25.56
C GLY A 662 15.30 2.41 26.69
N ASP A 663 15.71 2.05 27.93
CA ASP A 663 14.86 2.16 29.12
C ASP A 663 14.50 3.61 29.45
N VAL A 664 15.35 4.57 29.07
CA VAL A 664 15.15 6.01 29.22
C VAL A 664 15.00 6.63 27.83
N VAL A 665 13.98 7.45 27.64
CA VAL A 665 13.66 8.12 26.38
C VAL A 665 13.57 9.62 26.57
N ARG A 666 13.94 10.35 25.52
CA ARG A 666 13.80 11.80 25.45
C ARG A 666 12.44 12.13 24.83
N VAL A 667 11.58 12.84 25.58
CA VAL A 667 10.25 13.28 25.18
C VAL A 667 10.26 14.76 24.89
N VAL A 668 9.82 15.13 23.68
CA VAL A 668 9.63 16.53 23.25
C VAL A 668 8.14 16.84 23.23
N SER A 669 7.75 17.91 23.92
CA SER A 669 6.34 18.32 24.04
C SER A 669 6.15 19.76 23.61
N ALA A 670 5.18 20.01 22.76
CA ALA A 670 4.61 21.33 22.46
C ALA A 670 3.23 21.43 23.10
N GLY A 671 3.20 21.72 24.41
CA GLY A 671 1.99 21.59 25.23
C GLY A 671 1.43 20.16 25.16
N ASP A 672 0.09 20.08 25.19
CA ASP A 672 -0.64 18.80 25.00
C ASP A 672 -0.92 18.48 23.52
N PHE A 673 -0.58 19.38 22.61
CA PHE A 673 -0.88 19.22 21.19
C PHE A 673 0.05 18.21 20.50
N SER A 674 1.34 18.23 20.83
CA SER A 674 2.32 17.26 20.31
C SER A 674 3.23 16.78 21.43
N VAL A 675 3.26 15.46 21.66
CA VAL A 675 4.13 14.81 22.63
C VAL A 675 4.75 13.59 21.96
N GLU A 676 6.08 13.61 21.74
CA GLU A 676 6.75 12.61 20.90
C GLU A 676 8.12 12.18 21.45
N PHE A 677 8.50 10.94 21.22
CA PHE A 677 9.87 10.46 21.45
C PHE A 677 10.77 11.03 20.36
N CYS A 678 11.69 11.90 20.71
CA CYS A 678 12.57 12.52 19.73
C CYS A 678 13.95 12.89 20.28
N GLY A 679 15.00 12.40 19.58
CA GLY A 679 16.39 12.76 19.85
C GLY A 679 16.90 13.98 19.06
N GLY A 680 16.06 14.62 18.24
CA GLY A 680 16.44 15.75 17.43
C GLY A 680 16.53 17.09 18.17
N THR A 681 16.92 18.13 17.45
CA THR A 681 16.99 19.51 17.97
C THR A 681 15.71 20.28 17.66
N HIS A 682 15.25 21.06 18.64
CA HIS A 682 13.96 21.77 18.56
C HIS A 682 14.05 23.22 19.02
N VAL A 683 13.10 24.05 18.58
CA VAL A 683 12.96 25.41 19.08
C VAL A 683 12.45 25.40 20.53
N LYS A 684 12.67 26.47 21.25
CA LYS A 684 12.17 26.61 22.65
C LYS A 684 10.70 27.05 22.74
N ASN A 685 10.15 27.57 21.65
CA ASN A 685 8.78 28.07 21.58
C ASN A 685 8.29 27.96 20.13
N THR A 686 7.02 27.56 19.93
CA THR A 686 6.47 27.38 18.59
C THR A 686 6.43 28.69 17.77
N ALA A 687 6.34 29.87 18.40
CA ALA A 687 6.46 31.15 17.68
C ALA A 687 7.78 31.33 16.93
N ASN A 688 8.85 30.65 17.35
CA ASN A 688 10.16 30.70 16.68
C ASN A 688 10.19 30.04 15.30
N LEU A 689 9.14 29.27 14.95
CA LEU A 689 9.01 28.67 13.62
C LEU A 689 8.77 29.71 12.53
N GLY A 690 8.21 30.87 12.88
CA GLY A 690 7.66 31.81 11.93
C GLY A 690 6.33 31.30 11.36
N LEU A 691 6.17 31.31 10.04
CA LEU A 691 4.99 30.71 9.40
C LEU A 691 5.34 29.37 8.74
N PHE A 692 4.32 28.51 8.68
CA PHE A 692 4.40 27.17 8.08
C PHE A 692 3.60 27.12 6.76
N ARG A 693 4.18 26.45 5.75
CA ARG A 693 3.52 26.23 4.46
C ARG A 693 3.73 24.82 3.97
N ILE A 694 2.67 24.14 3.59
CA ILE A 694 2.75 22.93 2.78
C ILE A 694 3.09 23.35 1.34
N ARG A 695 4.23 22.89 0.85
CA ARG A 695 4.72 23.13 -0.51
C ARG A 695 4.12 22.14 -1.49
N GLN A 696 4.10 20.88 -1.11
CA GLN A 696 3.66 19.78 -1.96
C GLN A 696 3.10 18.62 -1.12
N GLU A 697 2.11 17.91 -1.68
CA GLU A 697 1.60 16.64 -1.17
C GLU A 697 1.59 15.63 -2.32
N GLY A 698 1.95 14.36 -2.04
CA GLY A 698 1.98 13.32 -3.05
C GLY A 698 2.09 11.91 -2.50
N SER A 699 1.95 10.89 -3.36
CA SER A 699 2.13 9.49 -3.00
C SER A 699 3.59 9.08 -3.08
N VAL A 700 4.05 8.29 -2.11
CA VAL A 700 5.40 7.67 -2.10
C VAL A 700 5.30 6.19 -2.38
N ALA A 701 4.33 5.56 -1.75
CA ALA A 701 4.02 4.14 -1.88
C ALA A 701 2.54 3.92 -1.61
N ALA A 702 2.06 2.73 -1.86
CA ALA A 702 0.69 2.38 -1.52
C ALA A 702 0.48 2.53 0.00
N GLY A 703 -0.51 3.30 0.40
CA GLY A 703 -0.82 3.58 1.80
C GLY A 703 0.14 4.57 2.48
N VAL A 704 1.07 5.20 1.74
CA VAL A 704 2.00 6.20 2.27
C VAL A 704 1.94 7.47 1.45
N ARG A 705 1.64 8.57 2.12
CA ARG A 705 1.63 9.92 1.55
C ARG A 705 2.82 10.71 2.04
N ARG A 706 3.23 11.70 1.28
CA ARG A 706 4.34 12.60 1.58
C ARG A 706 3.87 14.04 1.56
N ILE A 707 4.23 14.79 2.58
CA ILE A 707 4.16 16.24 2.59
C ILE A 707 5.57 16.81 2.62
N GLU A 708 5.84 17.78 1.74
CA GLU A 708 6.98 18.67 1.82
C GLU A 708 6.50 20.02 2.33
N ALA A 709 7.18 20.57 3.32
CA ALA A 709 6.77 21.81 3.95
C ALA A 709 7.95 22.70 4.33
N LEU A 710 7.65 23.95 4.55
CA LEU A 710 8.60 25.06 4.75
C LEU A 710 8.25 25.83 6.01
N THR A 711 9.26 26.36 6.69
CA THR A 711 9.12 27.30 7.81
C THR A 711 10.06 28.50 7.65
N GLY A 712 9.91 29.49 8.51
CA GLY A 712 10.86 30.61 8.65
C GLY A 712 11.27 31.27 7.34
N MET A 713 12.59 31.37 7.12
CA MET A 713 13.15 31.99 5.92
C MET A 713 12.86 31.19 4.65
N GLY A 714 12.77 29.87 4.73
CA GLY A 714 12.38 29.00 3.60
C GLY A 714 10.98 29.34 3.08
N PHE A 715 10.02 29.56 3.98
CA PHE A 715 8.68 30.05 3.63
C PHE A 715 8.72 31.44 2.97
N LEU A 716 9.49 32.38 3.54
CA LEU A 716 9.59 33.74 3.00
C LEU A 716 10.20 33.73 1.58
N LYS A 717 11.28 32.98 1.36
CA LYS A 717 11.91 32.79 0.04
C LYS A 717 10.91 32.25 -0.97
N TYR A 718 10.12 31.25 -0.57
CA TYR A 718 9.09 30.63 -1.43
C TYR A 718 7.98 31.63 -1.82
N ILE A 719 7.45 32.40 -0.89
CA ILE A 719 6.42 33.41 -1.16
C ILE A 719 6.96 34.54 -2.03
N ASN A 720 8.19 35.01 -1.77
CA ASN A 720 8.83 36.02 -2.61
C ASN A 720 9.03 35.52 -4.05
N GLY A 721 9.45 34.26 -4.21
CA GLY A 721 9.57 33.62 -5.53
C GLY A 721 8.22 33.55 -6.26
N MET A 722 7.16 33.11 -5.59
CA MET A 722 5.81 33.11 -6.17
C MET A 722 5.34 34.52 -6.55
N SER A 723 5.62 35.51 -5.70
CA SER A 723 5.29 36.91 -5.98
C SER A 723 6.05 37.42 -7.20
N ALA A 724 7.34 37.09 -7.34
CA ALA A 724 8.14 37.48 -8.50
C ALA A 724 7.55 36.90 -9.79
N VAL A 725 7.21 35.62 -9.82
CA VAL A 725 6.53 34.99 -10.99
C VAL A 725 5.24 35.71 -11.35
N ILE A 726 4.41 36.07 -10.36
CA ILE A 726 3.17 36.81 -10.61
C ILE A 726 3.50 38.19 -11.20
N MET A 727 4.50 38.89 -10.69
CA MET A 727 4.91 40.18 -11.21
C MET A 727 5.45 40.10 -12.63
N ASP A 728 6.22 39.06 -12.96
CA ASP A 728 6.71 38.79 -14.30
C ASP A 728 5.52 38.57 -15.27
N VAL A 729 4.53 37.77 -14.89
CA VAL A 729 3.30 37.60 -15.68
C VAL A 729 2.56 38.93 -15.84
N CYS A 730 2.46 39.74 -14.79
CA CYS A 730 1.89 41.09 -14.85
C CYS A 730 2.63 41.97 -15.87
N SER A 731 3.96 41.92 -15.83
CA SER A 731 4.81 42.67 -16.76
C SER A 731 4.59 42.22 -18.21
N LEU A 732 4.60 40.93 -18.48
CA LEU A 732 4.36 40.36 -19.83
C LEU A 732 3.00 40.75 -20.38
N LEU A 733 1.95 40.69 -19.55
CA LEU A 733 0.59 41.04 -19.92
C LEU A 733 0.28 42.55 -19.80
N LYS A 734 1.25 43.40 -19.37
CA LYS A 734 1.10 44.84 -19.11
C LYS A 734 -0.02 45.16 -18.13
N ILE A 735 -0.14 44.38 -17.07
CA ILE A 735 -1.15 44.50 -16.01
C ILE A 735 -0.53 45.21 -14.81
N ALA A 736 -1.10 46.36 -14.41
CA ALA A 736 -0.60 47.09 -13.23
C ALA A 736 -1.03 46.48 -11.88
N ASN A 737 -2.16 45.78 -11.83
CA ASN A 737 -2.69 45.21 -10.60
C ASN A 737 -2.57 43.67 -10.63
N PRO A 738 -1.76 43.03 -9.77
CA PRO A 738 -1.61 41.58 -9.73
C PRO A 738 -2.91 40.80 -9.55
N LYS A 739 -3.92 41.39 -8.88
CA LYS A 739 -5.24 40.76 -8.72
C LYS A 739 -6.00 40.57 -10.04
N ALA A 740 -5.62 41.32 -11.08
CA ALA A 740 -6.23 41.23 -12.41
C ALA A 740 -5.52 40.22 -13.35
N VAL A 741 -4.53 39.46 -12.88
CA VAL A 741 -3.76 38.50 -13.71
C VAL A 741 -4.65 37.50 -14.41
N VAL A 742 -5.61 36.90 -13.69
CA VAL A 742 -6.54 35.91 -14.27
C VAL A 742 -7.35 36.54 -15.39
N GLU A 743 -7.90 37.75 -15.18
CA GLU A 743 -8.63 38.49 -16.19
C GLU A 743 -7.74 38.83 -17.41
N GLY A 744 -6.48 39.19 -17.17
CA GLY A 744 -5.51 39.48 -18.21
C GLY A 744 -5.18 38.28 -19.08
N VAL A 745 -5.00 37.10 -18.46
CA VAL A 745 -4.79 35.84 -19.18
C VAL A 745 -6.01 35.49 -20.03
N GLN A 746 -7.22 35.62 -19.46
CA GLN A 746 -8.47 35.38 -20.18
C GLN A 746 -8.62 36.31 -21.40
N LYS A 747 -8.29 37.61 -21.25
CA LYS A 747 -8.29 38.56 -22.36
C LYS A 747 -7.30 38.18 -23.47
N ALA A 748 -6.08 37.74 -23.06
CA ALA A 748 -5.06 37.30 -24.03
C ALA A 748 -5.54 36.04 -24.80
N GLU A 749 -6.13 35.07 -24.10
CA GLU A 749 -6.68 33.87 -24.72
C GLU A 749 -7.83 34.22 -25.70
N GLN A 750 -8.72 35.13 -25.30
CA GLN A 750 -9.79 35.59 -26.15
C GLN A 750 -9.24 36.31 -27.41
N LEU A 751 -8.23 37.16 -27.26
CA LEU A 751 -7.60 37.85 -28.37
C LEU A 751 -6.95 36.87 -29.36
N ILE A 752 -6.28 35.84 -28.85
CA ILE A 752 -5.69 34.79 -29.69
C ILE A 752 -6.80 34.07 -30.51
N LYS A 753 -7.92 33.75 -29.88
CA LYS A 753 -9.06 33.13 -30.58
C LYS A 753 -9.65 34.05 -31.67
N GLU A 754 -9.76 35.35 -31.41
CA GLU A 754 -10.25 36.35 -32.36
C GLU A 754 -9.27 36.51 -33.53
N GLN A 755 -7.97 36.66 -33.25
CA GLN A 755 -6.94 36.71 -34.29
C GLN A 755 -6.92 35.47 -35.14
N GLN A 756 -7.08 34.29 -34.55
CA GLN A 756 -7.15 33.05 -35.31
C GLN A 756 -8.37 33.01 -36.28
N ARG A 757 -9.53 33.52 -35.83
CA ARG A 757 -10.72 33.67 -36.68
C ARG A 757 -10.45 34.66 -37.80
N GLU A 758 -9.87 35.81 -37.51
CA GLU A 758 -9.54 36.83 -38.53
C GLU A 758 -8.54 36.30 -39.55
N ILE A 759 -7.51 35.58 -39.11
CA ILE A 759 -6.55 34.92 -40.02
C ILE A 759 -7.26 33.92 -40.95
N ASN A 760 -8.16 33.12 -40.38
CA ASN A 760 -8.94 32.17 -41.22
C ASN A 760 -9.84 32.87 -42.23
N GLU A 761 -10.48 33.99 -41.83
CA GLU A 761 -11.32 34.79 -42.73
C GLU A 761 -10.48 35.46 -43.83
N LEU A 762 -9.33 36.06 -43.46
CA LEU A 762 -8.41 36.66 -44.44
C LEU A 762 -7.87 35.63 -45.42
N ASN A 763 -7.50 34.44 -44.91
CA ASN A 763 -7.07 33.32 -45.79
C ASN A 763 -8.19 32.88 -46.74
N SER A 764 -9.45 32.87 -46.28
CA SER A 764 -10.60 32.56 -47.16
C SER A 764 -10.80 33.61 -48.23
N LYS A 765 -10.68 34.90 -47.89
CA LYS A 765 -10.76 36.01 -48.87
C LYS A 765 -9.64 35.94 -49.89
N LEU A 766 -8.42 35.67 -49.45
CA LEU A 766 -7.25 35.51 -50.31
C LEU A 766 -7.45 34.33 -51.29
N ALA A 767 -7.95 33.18 -50.75
CA ALA A 767 -8.28 32.02 -51.57
C ALA A 767 -9.25 32.33 -52.69
N VAL A 768 -10.35 33.11 -52.42
CA VAL A 768 -11.31 33.53 -53.42
C VAL A 768 -10.69 34.42 -54.50
N ALA A 769 -9.82 35.38 -54.09
CA ALA A 769 -9.10 36.25 -55.02
C ALA A 769 -8.16 35.48 -55.95
N GLN A 770 -7.43 34.51 -55.44
CA GLN A 770 -6.53 33.66 -56.23
C GLN A 770 -7.26 32.75 -57.18
N ILE A 771 -8.43 32.24 -56.82
CA ILE A 771 -9.27 31.41 -57.67
C ILE A 771 -9.65 32.23 -58.96
N GLY A 772 -10.05 33.51 -58.81
CA GLY A 772 -10.37 34.36 -59.92
C GLY A 772 -9.22 34.47 -60.92
N GLN A 773 -7.96 34.57 -60.46
CA GLN A 773 -6.78 34.60 -61.30
C GLN A 773 -6.53 33.27 -62.03
N LEU A 774 -6.72 32.15 -61.35
CA LEU A 774 -6.55 30.81 -61.93
C LEU A 774 -7.56 30.54 -63.03
N PHE A 775 -8.76 31.08 -62.95
CA PHE A 775 -9.77 30.95 -63.95
C PHE A 775 -9.51 31.83 -65.23
N ALA A 776 -8.85 32.97 -65.08
CA ALA A 776 -8.61 33.93 -66.15
C ALA A 776 -7.78 33.38 -67.33
N GLY A 777 -6.92 32.38 -67.06
CA GLY A 777 -6.06 31.73 -68.07
C GLY A 777 -6.64 30.42 -68.68
N THR A 778 -7.85 30.01 -68.32
CA THR A 778 -8.42 28.73 -68.72
C THR A 778 -9.62 28.84 -69.61
N THR A 779 -9.71 27.96 -70.61
CA THR A 779 -10.84 27.83 -71.58
C THR A 779 -11.60 26.54 -71.35
N GLU A 780 -12.88 26.51 -71.74
CA GLU A 780 -13.67 25.28 -71.74
C GLU A 780 -13.29 24.44 -72.97
N GLU A 781 -12.86 23.20 -72.72
CA GLU A 781 -12.52 22.22 -73.78
C GLU A 781 -13.20 20.88 -73.38
N ASN A 782 -13.75 20.16 -74.36
CA ASN A 782 -14.51 18.91 -74.19
C ASN A 782 -15.65 19.01 -73.12
N GLY A 783 -16.31 20.20 -73.06
CA GLY A 783 -17.40 20.44 -72.10
C GLY A 783 -17.01 20.68 -70.67
N VAL A 784 -15.73 20.67 -70.36
CA VAL A 784 -15.20 20.94 -68.96
C VAL A 784 -14.13 22.03 -68.98
N ARG A 785 -14.02 22.76 -67.90
CA ARG A 785 -12.93 23.71 -67.62
C ARG A 785 -11.97 23.16 -66.59
N VAL A 786 -10.75 22.85 -67.02
CA VAL A 786 -9.71 22.33 -66.12
C VAL A 786 -8.90 23.50 -65.60
N VAL A 787 -8.86 23.62 -64.26
CA VAL A 787 -8.11 24.64 -63.51
C VAL A 787 -7.05 23.96 -62.66
N THR A 788 -5.78 24.29 -62.86
CA THR A 788 -4.69 23.76 -62.11
C THR A 788 -3.85 24.91 -61.54
N GLY A 789 -3.28 24.73 -60.36
CA GLY A 789 -2.40 25.73 -59.77
C GLY A 789 -1.58 25.23 -58.59
N ARG A 790 -0.39 25.80 -58.41
CA ARG A 790 0.38 25.67 -57.20
C ARG A 790 0.10 26.87 -56.30
N ILE A 791 -0.24 26.64 -55.06
CA ILE A 791 -0.55 27.64 -54.04
C ILE A 791 0.52 27.54 -52.95
N ASP A 792 1.41 28.51 -52.90
CA ASP A 792 2.49 28.52 -51.95
C ASP A 792 1.96 28.79 -50.51
N LYS A 793 2.54 28.11 -49.52
CA LYS A 793 2.22 28.24 -48.10
C LYS A 793 0.75 28.01 -47.71
N ALA A 794 -0.05 27.35 -48.55
CA ALA A 794 -1.40 26.93 -48.19
C ALA A 794 -1.34 25.66 -47.35
N ASN A 795 -2.21 25.54 -46.33
CA ASN A 795 -2.42 24.25 -45.66
C ASN A 795 -3.47 23.41 -46.40
N ALA A 796 -3.68 22.17 -45.98
CA ALA A 796 -4.62 21.24 -46.57
C ALA A 796 -6.06 21.79 -46.57
N ASP A 797 -6.48 22.51 -45.53
CA ASP A 797 -7.81 23.07 -45.39
C ASP A 797 -8.02 24.26 -46.36
N ILE A 798 -7.00 25.10 -46.54
CA ILE A 798 -7.04 26.20 -47.53
C ILE A 798 -7.19 25.62 -48.94
N LEU A 799 -6.35 24.64 -49.30
CA LEU A 799 -6.48 24.01 -50.63
C LEU A 799 -7.83 23.40 -50.88
N ARG A 800 -8.36 22.70 -49.85
CA ARG A 800 -9.71 22.14 -49.90
C ARG A 800 -10.76 23.21 -50.15
N THR A 801 -10.72 24.27 -49.33
CA THR A 801 -11.66 25.40 -49.45
C THR A 801 -11.57 26.07 -50.82
N MET A 802 -10.36 26.25 -51.37
CA MET A 802 -10.16 26.79 -52.73
C MET A 802 -10.80 25.88 -53.77
N CYS A 803 -10.55 24.59 -53.74
CA CYS A 803 -11.17 23.65 -54.70
C CYS A 803 -12.69 23.61 -54.57
N GLU A 804 -13.26 23.65 -53.38
CA GLU A 804 -14.70 23.73 -53.13
C GLU A 804 -15.30 25.02 -53.73
N LYS A 805 -14.66 26.17 -53.48
CA LYS A 805 -15.08 27.47 -54.08
C LYS A 805 -14.95 27.48 -55.58
N ALA A 806 -13.89 26.92 -56.16
CA ALA A 806 -13.75 26.77 -57.61
C ALA A 806 -14.88 25.93 -58.24
N ARG A 807 -15.22 24.81 -57.60
CA ARG A 807 -16.34 23.93 -57.97
C ARG A 807 -17.68 24.67 -57.95
N ASP A 808 -17.92 25.45 -56.87
CA ASP A 808 -19.19 26.17 -56.70
C ASP A 808 -19.30 27.38 -57.62
N PHE A 809 -18.14 27.98 -57.98
CA PHE A 809 -18.09 29.10 -58.96
C PHE A 809 -18.40 28.68 -60.38
N ALA A 810 -17.95 27.49 -60.78
CA ALA A 810 -18.17 27.03 -62.18
C ALA A 810 -18.60 25.55 -62.20
N PRO A 811 -19.89 25.23 -62.52
CA PRO A 811 -20.42 23.85 -62.50
C PRO A 811 -19.69 22.87 -63.45
N LYS A 812 -19.04 23.36 -64.52
CA LYS A 812 -18.22 22.59 -65.43
C LYS A 812 -16.74 22.49 -65.05
N CYS A 813 -16.36 23.00 -63.88
CA CYS A 813 -14.97 23.06 -63.45
C CYS A 813 -14.47 21.72 -62.91
N VAL A 814 -13.24 21.36 -63.28
CA VAL A 814 -12.36 20.41 -62.60
C VAL A 814 -11.17 21.20 -62.13
N CYS A 815 -11.10 21.39 -60.78
CA CYS A 815 -10.03 22.15 -60.15
C CYS A 815 -9.06 21.19 -59.43
N VAL A 816 -7.75 21.31 -59.69
CA VAL A 816 -6.70 20.59 -59.02
C VAL A 816 -5.62 21.56 -58.55
N LEU A 817 -5.46 21.66 -57.24
CA LEU A 817 -4.47 22.54 -56.60
C LEU A 817 -3.44 21.73 -55.85
N ALA A 818 -2.23 22.26 -55.78
CA ALA A 818 -1.13 21.69 -55.05
C ALA A 818 -0.46 22.71 -54.11
N THR A 819 0.04 22.26 -52.99
CA THR A 819 0.93 23.05 -52.12
C THR A 819 2.08 22.21 -51.64
N GLU A 820 3.14 22.90 -51.23
CA GLU A 820 4.28 22.30 -50.55
C GLU A 820 4.48 22.96 -49.20
N ASN A 821 4.61 22.12 -48.15
CA ASN A 821 4.97 22.57 -46.81
C ASN A 821 5.98 21.58 -46.23
N ASP A 822 7.13 22.08 -45.79
CA ASP A 822 8.19 21.29 -45.17
C ASP A 822 8.56 20.00 -45.95
N GLY A 823 8.70 20.15 -47.29
CA GLY A 823 9.06 19.05 -48.19
C GLY A 823 7.93 18.01 -48.44
N LYS A 824 6.72 18.26 -47.93
CA LYS A 824 5.54 17.43 -48.18
C LYS A 824 4.60 18.12 -49.15
N VAL A 825 4.18 17.38 -50.14
CA VAL A 825 3.20 17.87 -51.15
C VAL A 825 1.80 17.45 -50.75
N THR A 826 0.85 18.38 -50.80
CA THR A 826 -0.58 18.10 -50.68
C THR A 826 -1.28 18.53 -51.96
N PHE A 827 -2.06 17.61 -52.52
CA PHE A 827 -2.96 17.90 -53.68
C PHE A 827 -4.40 17.92 -53.18
N ALA A 828 -5.21 18.78 -53.74
CA ALA A 828 -6.66 18.77 -53.58
C ALA A 828 -7.33 18.85 -54.97
N ALA A 829 -8.40 18.10 -55.19
CA ALA A 829 -9.16 18.10 -56.40
C ALA A 829 -10.66 18.24 -56.14
N ALA A 830 -11.37 19.06 -56.89
CA ALA A 830 -12.83 19.13 -56.88
C ALA A 830 -13.41 19.16 -58.29
N CYS A 831 -14.58 18.52 -58.43
CA CYS A 831 -15.31 18.46 -59.67
C CYS A 831 -16.69 19.11 -59.52
N GLY A 832 -17.05 20.04 -60.40
CA GLY A 832 -18.37 20.67 -60.47
C GLY A 832 -19.45 19.67 -60.88
N LYS A 833 -20.73 20.00 -60.65
CA LYS A 833 -21.87 19.11 -60.89
C LYS A 833 -21.99 18.66 -62.36
N GLU A 834 -21.76 19.59 -63.30
CA GLU A 834 -21.83 19.28 -64.75
C GLU A 834 -20.61 18.49 -65.22
N ALA A 835 -19.43 18.77 -64.69
CA ALA A 835 -18.21 17.96 -64.90
C ALA A 835 -18.35 16.53 -64.44
N LEU A 836 -18.99 16.30 -63.24
CA LEU A 836 -19.31 14.98 -62.72
C LEU A 836 -20.28 14.22 -63.68
N ALA A 837 -21.31 14.91 -64.21
CA ALA A 837 -22.25 14.31 -65.15
C ALA A 837 -21.58 13.87 -66.46
N LEU A 838 -20.52 14.55 -66.91
CA LEU A 838 -19.67 14.20 -68.05
C LEU A 838 -18.64 13.08 -67.71
N GLY A 839 -18.57 12.58 -66.53
CA GLY A 839 -17.70 11.47 -66.15
C GLY A 839 -16.45 11.84 -65.34
N ALA A 840 -16.20 13.12 -65.07
CA ALA A 840 -15.08 13.54 -64.23
C ALA A 840 -15.22 12.98 -62.82
N ASN A 841 -14.09 12.63 -62.17
CA ASN A 841 -14.09 12.05 -60.83
C ASN A 841 -12.84 12.49 -60.04
N ALA A 842 -13.03 13.35 -59.05
CA ALA A 842 -11.93 13.93 -58.26
C ALA A 842 -11.06 12.86 -57.59
N GLY A 843 -11.65 11.77 -57.09
CA GLY A 843 -10.92 10.68 -56.44
C GLY A 843 -9.98 9.95 -57.40
N LYS A 844 -10.42 9.73 -58.65
CA LYS A 844 -9.56 9.11 -59.68
C LYS A 844 -8.50 10.06 -60.20
N ILE A 845 -8.85 11.34 -60.43
CA ILE A 845 -7.94 12.38 -60.89
C ILE A 845 -6.81 12.57 -59.87
N ILE A 846 -7.16 12.77 -58.59
CA ILE A 846 -6.17 13.04 -57.57
C ILE A 846 -5.21 11.87 -57.34
N LYS A 847 -5.71 10.63 -57.47
CA LYS A 847 -4.89 9.42 -57.37
C LYS A 847 -3.86 9.37 -58.50
N ALA A 848 -4.26 9.61 -59.75
CA ALA A 848 -3.38 9.63 -60.92
C ALA A 848 -2.32 10.74 -60.80
N VAL A 849 -2.73 11.94 -60.40
CA VAL A 849 -1.87 13.11 -60.23
C VAL A 849 -0.84 12.87 -59.10
N ALA A 850 -1.30 12.38 -57.97
CA ALA A 850 -0.41 12.15 -56.84
C ALA A 850 0.63 11.05 -57.09
N GLN A 851 0.29 10.01 -57.87
CA GLN A 851 1.21 8.95 -58.25
C GLN A 851 2.41 9.46 -59.04
N LYS A 852 2.24 10.50 -59.90
CA LYS A 852 3.34 11.13 -60.63
C LYS A 852 4.32 11.87 -59.74
N ALA A 853 3.83 12.36 -58.58
CA ALA A 853 4.68 12.98 -57.55
C ALA A 853 5.08 12.05 -56.43
N GLY A 854 5.06 10.71 -56.64
CA GLY A 854 5.46 9.72 -55.66
C GLY A 854 4.53 9.63 -54.45
N GLY A 855 3.23 9.88 -54.66
CA GLY A 855 2.23 9.90 -53.61
C GLY A 855 1.04 8.96 -53.85
N ASN A 856 0.07 9.02 -52.97
CA ASN A 856 -1.18 8.29 -53.07
C ASN A 856 -2.31 9.10 -52.39
N GLY A 857 -3.53 8.87 -52.77
CA GLY A 857 -4.70 9.50 -52.18
C GLY A 857 -5.99 9.05 -52.83
N GLY A 858 -7.07 9.69 -52.46
CA GLY A 858 -8.39 9.40 -52.97
C GLY A 858 -9.45 10.23 -52.26
N GLY A 859 -10.69 9.95 -52.52
CA GLY A 859 -11.81 10.65 -51.92
C GLY A 859 -13.12 10.40 -52.69
N LYS A 860 -14.08 11.27 -52.49
CA LYS A 860 -15.38 11.22 -53.17
C LYS A 860 -15.24 11.71 -54.63
N PRO A 861 -16.19 11.39 -55.49
CA PRO A 861 -16.16 11.86 -56.89
C PRO A 861 -16.13 13.39 -57.03
N ASP A 862 -16.75 14.12 -56.12
CA ASP A 862 -16.88 15.58 -56.14
C ASP A 862 -15.71 16.30 -55.46
N MET A 863 -14.99 15.62 -54.54
CA MET A 863 -13.88 16.19 -53.78
C MET A 863 -12.92 15.10 -53.28
N ALA A 864 -11.64 15.30 -53.48
CA ALA A 864 -10.60 14.36 -53.02
C ALA A 864 -9.27 15.06 -52.67
N MET A 865 -8.46 14.40 -51.84
CA MET A 865 -7.14 14.90 -51.44
C MET A 865 -6.09 13.79 -51.49
N ALA A 866 -4.84 14.18 -51.74
CA ALA A 866 -3.71 13.26 -51.76
C ALA A 866 -2.45 13.90 -51.19
N GLY A 867 -1.59 13.07 -50.60
CA GLY A 867 -0.23 13.46 -50.21
C GLY A 867 0.81 12.88 -51.18
N ALA A 868 1.93 13.61 -51.38
CA ALA A 868 3.06 13.12 -52.17
C ALA A 868 4.40 13.55 -51.54
N LYS A 869 5.50 12.92 -52.05
CA LYS A 869 6.85 13.05 -51.42
C LYS A 869 7.88 13.72 -52.33
N GLN A 870 7.50 14.08 -53.57
CA GLN A 870 8.41 14.62 -54.56
C GLN A 870 7.96 16.03 -54.99
N PRO A 871 8.35 17.10 -54.24
CA PRO A 871 7.95 18.48 -54.52
C PRO A 871 8.39 18.96 -55.89
N GLU A 872 9.52 18.50 -56.41
CA GLU A 872 10.06 18.83 -57.70
C GLU A 872 9.17 18.37 -58.85
N LYS A 873 8.26 17.44 -58.66
CA LYS A 873 7.33 16.91 -59.64
C LYS A 873 5.93 17.49 -59.57
N ILE A 874 5.69 18.54 -58.75
CA ILE A 874 4.38 19.18 -58.64
C ILE A 874 3.92 19.72 -60.01
N SER A 875 4.82 20.42 -60.75
CA SER A 875 4.48 21.00 -62.05
C SER A 875 4.13 19.92 -63.07
N GLU A 876 4.92 18.85 -63.16
CA GLU A 876 4.65 17.71 -64.08
C GLU A 876 3.33 17.02 -63.71
N ALA A 877 3.04 16.86 -62.43
CA ALA A 877 1.79 16.28 -61.94
C ALA A 877 0.58 17.15 -62.31
N LEU A 878 0.68 18.48 -62.12
CA LEU A 878 -0.38 19.42 -62.46
C LEU A 878 -0.62 19.52 -63.97
N ASP A 879 0.45 19.48 -64.81
CA ASP A 879 0.35 19.49 -66.24
C ASP A 879 -0.40 18.27 -66.85
N SER A 880 -0.28 17.13 -66.18
CA SER A 880 -0.96 15.90 -66.55
C SER A 880 -2.45 15.86 -66.23
N VAL A 881 -2.96 16.84 -65.46
CA VAL A 881 -4.38 16.90 -65.07
C VAL A 881 -5.31 16.95 -66.23
N LYS A 882 -5.00 17.79 -67.20
CA LYS A 882 -5.85 17.94 -68.43
C LYS A 882 -6.03 16.60 -69.14
N GLU A 883 -4.94 15.93 -69.48
CA GLU A 883 -4.94 14.62 -70.08
C GLU A 883 -5.70 13.58 -69.33
N THR A 884 -5.46 13.55 -68.00
CA THR A 884 -6.13 12.62 -67.04
C THR A 884 -7.65 12.88 -67.02
N VAL A 885 -8.06 14.13 -67.01
CA VAL A 885 -9.48 14.50 -67.00
C VAL A 885 -10.15 14.10 -68.34
N TYR A 886 -9.52 14.46 -69.45
CA TYR A 886 -10.11 14.19 -70.77
C TYR A 886 -10.24 12.72 -71.12
N ALA A 887 -9.32 11.88 -70.55
CA ALA A 887 -9.41 10.42 -70.70
C ALA A 887 -10.60 9.81 -69.94
N MET A 888 -11.23 10.56 -69.08
CA MET A 888 -12.35 10.09 -68.22
C MET A 888 -13.71 10.57 -68.72
N LEU A 889 -13.71 11.61 -69.58
CA LEU A 889 -14.95 12.15 -70.08
C LEU A 889 -15.59 11.21 -71.11
N LYS A 890 -16.93 11.15 -71.10
CA LYS A 890 -17.76 10.34 -72.04
C LYS A 890 -18.08 11.07 -73.30
#